data_73cb929484484c0e4cc89fd3b55dd600
#
_entry.id   73cb929484484c0e4cc89fd3b55dd600
#
_cell.length_a   1.000
_cell.length_b   1.000
_cell.length_c   1.000
_cell.angle_alpha   90.00
_cell.angle_beta   90.00
_cell.angle_gamma   90.00
#
_symmetry.space_group_name_H-M   'P 1'
#
loop_
_entity.id
_entity.type
_entity.pdbx_description
1 polymer ?
#
loop_
_entity_poly.entity_id
_entity_poly.type
_entity_poly.pdbx_seq_one_letter_code
_entity_poly.pdbx_strand_id
1 'polypeptide(L)'
;HEAGDRSDPSNASPAQVTEVETFESEPGYAQNHMISVTRLKAGAFRRYTLALGMWVIRLLALFAFRQGNLARMGTIHFARWVKPPGAKSMVFLSNYDGSWLSYLEDFTALASSGLNLAWGHSQGAPTPRLLVLDGASDPDAFKRFAKRSLQKTNFWFSGYPGLTLENIRRNALIHDGLMRAANASEARDWLDMLASVKRPDQEIETPEIQTLILRGLGSLPAMACGLVRFDAAADLVSWTDALTKTVNFGNEDPDPHRWEQRLWSQVLAGDRHPLPEEPTAAFVAFTATGLTKLGLPAPDSGAGLGDFLAPFNQGMGGRSRVLRDGGPSSPASWQWSDASPWTGRPEGDRSVDAVLLVYGVNPGTCQAVIDGHVNTHGLTLVKRITSPVRPVLENGLRAEPFGFADGISNPAIKGLRGNPGLQADQVSPGEVLLGYPHMRGGLPPTCEIPGHLDPLDILPAIRSQAYRRYPAFGRETGAAADHDFGRNGTFLVVRQLEQDVAAFIDYTRQAAAALVRQAGAPKVDADWVAAKMVGRWPDGSPVVLYPDRQPRRPDMTNDFLYATLDPRGIACPLGSHVRRTNPRDSLMADDLKTPNHISSHRILRRGRAYAEPGAQGANPTEGLIFLAACSDLERQFEFVQQSWVGNPSFHGLTGESDPVIDSDGGVQSLSLPDGRTVRRLKGIPDFVTVRGGGYFFMPSRSALYYLADRARRIAPPPPAPPPQPTFGERVPEL
;
A
#
# COMPACT_ATOMS: atom_id res chain seq x y z
N HIS A 1 28.86 52.30 -8.47
CA HIS A 1 27.83 52.27 -9.50
C HIS A 1 27.83 50.88 -10.10
N GLU A 2 26.83 50.06 -10.06
CA GLU A 2 25.40 50.18 -10.08
C GLU A 2 24.74 48.95 -9.46
N ALA A 3 23.70 49.19 -8.86
CA ALA A 3 22.54 48.46 -8.63
C ALA A 3 22.24 47.46 -9.77
N GLY A 4 22.61 46.23 -9.57
CA GLY A 4 22.25 45.13 -10.43
C GLY A 4 21.10 44.34 -9.84
N ASP A 5 20.23 44.09 -10.65
CA ASP A 5 19.05 43.31 -10.67
C ASP A 5 19.00 42.19 -9.61
N ARG A 6 18.20 42.41 -8.58
CA ARG A 6 17.74 41.40 -7.63
C ARG A 6 16.51 40.69 -8.22
N SER A 7 16.71 39.86 -9.22
CA SER A 7 15.66 38.92 -9.57
C SER A 7 15.48 37.95 -8.40
N ASP A 8 14.42 38.17 -7.66
CA ASP A 8 13.94 37.28 -6.61
C ASP A 8 13.65 35.90 -7.25
N PRO A 9 14.34 34.82 -6.85
CA PRO A 9 14.10 33.51 -7.41
C PRO A 9 12.65 32.98 -7.14
N SER A 10 11.84 33.72 -6.37
CA SER A 10 10.41 33.43 -6.18
C SER A 10 9.55 33.75 -7.41
N ASN A 11 10.10 34.47 -8.41
CA ASN A 11 9.41 34.92 -9.62
C ASN A 11 9.85 34.18 -10.89
N ALA A 12 10.34 32.96 -10.82
CA ALA A 12 10.53 32.15 -12.01
C ALA A 12 9.19 32.01 -12.76
N SER A 13 9.16 32.44 -14.01
CA SER A 13 7.94 32.41 -14.83
C SER A 13 7.50 30.94 -15.07
N PRO A 14 6.21 30.69 -15.27
CA PRO A 14 5.73 29.34 -15.64
C PRO A 14 6.47 28.75 -16.85
N ALA A 15 6.92 29.58 -17.77
CA ALA A 15 7.69 29.16 -18.94
C ALA A 15 9.10 28.59 -18.59
N GLN A 16 9.78 29.18 -17.58
CA GLN A 16 11.10 28.68 -17.15
C GLN A 16 10.97 27.31 -16.44
N VAL A 17 9.86 27.08 -15.76
CA VAL A 17 9.55 25.81 -15.11
C VAL A 17 9.25 24.73 -16.14
N THR A 18 8.47 25.04 -17.17
CA THR A 18 8.18 24.14 -18.28
C THR A 18 9.45 23.78 -19.06
N GLU A 19 10.37 24.74 -19.22
CA GLU A 19 11.65 24.51 -19.91
C GLU A 19 12.57 23.55 -19.14
N VAL A 20 12.57 23.57 -17.80
CA VAL A 20 13.31 22.62 -16.97
C VAL A 20 12.68 21.22 -17.07
N GLU A 21 11.36 21.12 -17.02
CA GLU A 21 10.65 19.84 -17.15
C GLU A 21 10.84 19.21 -18.55
N THR A 22 10.84 20.02 -19.59
CA THR A 22 11.04 19.56 -20.97
C THR A 22 12.50 19.11 -21.21
N PHE A 23 13.47 19.71 -20.51
CA PHE A 23 14.87 19.37 -20.66
C PHE A 23 15.26 18.05 -19.99
N GLU A 24 14.56 17.66 -18.93
CA GLU A 24 14.81 16.40 -18.19
C GLU A 24 14.26 15.16 -18.91
N SER A 25 13.37 15.32 -19.87
CA SER A 25 12.74 14.23 -20.62
C SER A 25 13.28 14.09 -22.04
N GLU A 26 14.60 13.93 -22.20
CA GLU A 26 15.16 13.61 -23.52
C GLU A 26 14.69 12.21 -23.98
N PRO A 27 14.11 12.09 -25.18
CA PRO A 27 13.65 10.81 -25.72
C PRO A 27 14.79 9.79 -25.81
N GLY A 28 14.58 8.60 -25.24
CA GLY A 28 15.54 7.50 -25.32
C GLY A 28 16.45 7.33 -24.11
N TYR A 29 16.34 8.18 -23.08
CA TYR A 29 17.03 8.01 -21.81
C TYR A 29 16.09 7.40 -20.76
N ALA A 30 16.48 6.29 -20.14
CA ALA A 30 15.79 5.73 -18.97
C ALA A 30 16.15 6.51 -17.70
N GLN A 31 17.30 7.17 -17.70
CA GLN A 31 17.86 7.95 -16.61
C GLN A 31 17.63 9.44 -16.83
N ASN A 32 17.40 10.14 -15.74
CA ASN A 32 17.34 11.58 -15.66
C ASN A 32 18.32 12.10 -14.62
N HIS A 33 18.50 13.41 -14.57
CA HIS A 33 19.39 14.05 -13.61
C HIS A 33 18.76 15.32 -13.04
N MET A 34 19.24 15.76 -11.88
CA MET A 34 18.91 17.06 -11.32
C MET A 34 20.11 17.69 -10.63
N ILE A 35 20.18 19.00 -10.70
CA ILE A 35 21.07 19.83 -9.90
C ILE A 35 20.22 20.82 -9.11
N SER A 36 20.35 20.80 -7.80
CA SER A 36 19.69 21.74 -6.89
C SER A 36 20.74 22.56 -6.16
N VAL A 37 20.65 23.88 -6.22
CA VAL A 37 21.55 24.80 -5.52
C VAL A 37 20.73 25.59 -4.49
N THR A 38 21.04 25.41 -3.22
CA THR A 38 20.31 26.03 -2.11
C THR A 38 21.22 26.92 -1.29
N ARG A 39 20.74 28.12 -0.90
CA ARG A 39 21.45 29.00 0.03
C ARG A 39 21.26 28.52 1.45
N LEU A 40 22.34 28.47 2.23
CA LEU A 40 22.30 28.05 3.63
C LEU A 40 21.84 29.20 4.53
N LYS A 41 21.07 28.86 5.58
CA LYS A 41 20.69 29.78 6.65
C LYS A 41 21.95 30.21 7.42
N ALA A 42 22.04 31.49 7.79
CA ALA A 42 23.18 32.04 8.54
C ALA A 42 23.16 31.55 10.01
N GLY A 43 24.34 31.58 10.64
CA GLY A 43 24.54 31.28 12.07
C GLY A 43 25.49 30.12 12.35
N ALA A 44 26.23 30.20 13.44
CA ALA A 44 27.17 29.16 13.85
C ALA A 44 26.44 27.86 14.20
N PHE A 45 25.35 27.94 14.97
CA PHE A 45 24.50 26.79 15.33
C PHE A 45 24.06 26.00 14.08
N ARG A 46 23.58 26.70 13.04
CA ARG A 46 23.14 26.06 11.79
C ARG A 46 24.28 25.38 11.05
N ARG A 47 25.48 25.94 11.09
CA ARG A 47 26.66 25.32 10.47
C ARG A 47 27.09 24.04 11.17
N TYR A 48 27.09 24.04 12.51
CA TYR A 48 27.46 22.86 13.28
C TYR A 48 26.39 21.75 13.16
N THR A 49 25.12 22.10 13.23
CA THR A 49 24.02 21.11 13.10
C THR A 49 23.95 20.52 11.70
N LEU A 50 24.21 21.30 10.63
CA LEU A 50 24.35 20.77 9.28
C LEU A 50 25.55 19.82 9.17
N ALA A 51 26.71 20.19 9.68
CA ALA A 51 27.91 19.35 9.63
C ALA A 51 27.68 18.02 10.39
N LEU A 52 27.06 18.09 11.56
CA LEU A 52 26.68 16.90 12.34
C LEU A 52 25.67 16.05 11.57
N GLY A 53 24.63 16.67 10.97
CA GLY A 53 23.62 15.97 10.20
C GLY A 53 24.21 15.25 8.99
N MET A 54 25.08 15.90 8.23
CA MET A 54 25.77 15.28 7.10
C MET A 54 26.70 14.15 7.53
N TRP A 55 27.34 14.29 8.70
CA TRP A 55 28.16 13.23 9.27
C TRP A 55 27.30 12.02 9.69
N VAL A 56 26.15 12.27 10.32
CA VAL A 56 25.17 11.21 10.66
C VAL A 56 24.67 10.51 9.40
N ILE A 57 24.26 11.24 8.37
CA ILE A 57 23.83 10.65 7.09
C ILE A 57 24.95 9.77 6.51
N ARG A 58 26.21 10.24 6.57
CA ARG A 58 27.37 9.46 6.09
C ARG A 58 27.55 8.18 6.90
N LEU A 59 27.45 8.23 8.23
CA LEU A 59 27.55 7.03 9.08
C LEU A 59 26.41 6.06 8.78
N LEU A 60 25.18 6.55 8.71
CA LEU A 60 24.02 5.72 8.37
C LEU A 60 24.19 5.09 6.99
N ALA A 61 24.68 5.83 6.00
CA ALA A 61 24.96 5.30 4.67
C ALA A 61 26.03 4.21 4.68
N LEU A 62 27.03 4.31 5.56
CA LEU A 62 28.14 3.35 5.64
C LEU A 62 27.81 2.10 6.49
N PHE A 63 27.03 2.24 7.56
CA PHE A 63 26.90 1.20 8.58
C PHE A 63 25.48 0.66 8.77
N ALA A 64 24.45 1.49 8.66
CA ALA A 64 23.08 1.10 8.93
C ALA A 64 22.26 0.84 7.66
N PHE A 65 22.55 1.56 6.58
CA PHE A 65 21.81 1.45 5.32
C PHE A 65 22.49 0.49 4.34
N ARG A 66 22.90 -0.69 4.78
CA ARG A 66 23.44 -1.72 3.87
C ARG A 66 22.47 -2.11 2.74
N GLN A 67 21.18 -1.91 2.97
CA GLN A 67 20.08 -1.91 1.98
C GLN A 67 19.06 -0.81 2.36
N GLY A 68 19.56 0.37 2.76
CA GLY A 68 18.78 1.38 3.43
C GLY A 68 17.70 2.06 2.59
N ASN A 69 16.98 2.99 3.21
CA ASN A 69 15.82 3.69 2.63
C ASN A 69 16.08 4.24 1.23
N LEU A 70 17.29 4.76 0.95
CA LEU A 70 17.66 5.19 -0.40
C LEU A 70 17.81 4.03 -1.40
N ALA A 71 18.21 2.84 -0.96
CA ALA A 71 18.28 1.65 -1.81
C ALA A 71 16.90 1.05 -2.12
N ARG A 72 15.90 1.31 -1.27
CA ARG A 72 14.49 0.96 -1.52
C ARG A 72 13.85 1.80 -2.62
N MET A 73 14.39 3.01 -2.84
CA MET A 73 13.93 3.87 -3.93
C MET A 73 14.39 3.38 -5.30
N GLY A 74 14.64 2.17 -5.59
CA GLY A 74 14.93 1.49 -6.85
C GLY A 74 15.20 2.33 -8.13
N THR A 75 15.21 3.65 -8.00
CA THR A 75 15.33 4.64 -9.06
C THR A 75 16.58 5.52 -8.96
N ILE A 76 17.27 5.58 -7.80
CA ILE A 76 18.43 6.47 -7.62
C ILE A 76 19.72 5.76 -8.01
N HIS A 77 20.39 6.27 -9.05
CA HIS A 77 21.73 5.83 -9.42
C HIS A 77 22.80 6.45 -8.54
N PHE A 78 22.78 7.79 -8.43
CA PHE A 78 23.75 8.55 -7.64
C PHE A 78 23.07 9.74 -6.98
N ALA A 79 23.44 10.01 -5.73
CA ALA A 79 23.03 11.22 -5.01
C ALA A 79 24.23 11.79 -4.25
N ARG A 80 24.49 13.09 -4.40
CA ARG A 80 25.62 13.78 -3.78
C ARG A 80 25.21 15.14 -3.24
N TRP A 81 25.57 15.39 -2.00
CA TRP A 81 25.55 16.73 -1.40
C TRP A 81 26.95 17.29 -1.37
N VAL A 82 27.13 18.44 -1.95
CA VAL A 82 28.43 19.14 -2.02
C VAL A 82 28.28 20.53 -1.41
N LYS A 83 29.10 20.82 -0.41
CA LYS A 83 29.25 22.17 0.12
C LYS A 83 30.66 22.65 -0.26
N PRO A 84 30.82 23.53 -1.28
CA PRO A 84 32.11 24.04 -1.63
C PRO A 84 32.75 24.81 -0.47
N PRO A 85 34.08 24.74 -0.29
CA PRO A 85 34.79 25.49 0.74
C PRO A 85 34.48 26.98 0.64
N GLY A 86 34.16 27.63 1.78
CA GLY A 86 33.80 29.03 1.83
C GLY A 86 32.42 29.41 1.29
N ALA A 87 31.74 28.54 0.57
CA ALA A 87 30.43 28.82 -0.01
C ALA A 87 29.32 28.88 1.03
N LYS A 88 28.40 29.83 0.81
CA LYS A 88 27.14 29.96 1.57
C LYS A 88 26.01 29.13 0.95
N SER A 89 26.33 28.22 0.01
CA SER A 89 25.39 27.41 -0.73
C SER A 89 25.73 25.92 -0.58
N MET A 90 24.73 25.07 -0.71
CA MET A 90 24.85 23.63 -0.82
C MET A 90 24.32 23.20 -2.17
N VAL A 91 25.02 22.30 -2.83
CA VAL A 91 24.67 21.74 -4.12
C VAL A 91 24.26 20.28 -3.90
N PHE A 92 23.13 19.90 -4.43
CA PHE A 92 22.68 18.51 -4.52
C PHE A 92 22.67 18.09 -5.99
N LEU A 93 23.25 16.95 -6.27
CA LEU A 93 23.26 16.34 -7.60
C LEU A 93 22.71 14.94 -7.48
N SER A 94 21.78 14.59 -8.35
CA SER A 94 21.20 13.24 -8.40
C SER A 94 21.02 12.78 -9.84
N ASN A 95 21.24 11.48 -10.05
CA ASN A 95 20.85 10.76 -11.25
C ASN A 95 19.85 9.68 -10.85
N TYR A 96 18.74 9.59 -11.55
CA TYR A 96 17.60 8.74 -11.19
C TYR A 96 16.87 8.24 -12.43
N ASP A 97 16.05 7.21 -12.26
CA ASP A 97 15.19 6.69 -13.31
C ASP A 97 13.82 7.38 -13.28
N GLY A 98 13.23 7.57 -14.45
CA GLY A 98 11.88 8.13 -14.59
C GLY A 98 11.82 9.65 -14.46
N SER A 99 10.62 10.21 -14.30
CA SER A 99 10.40 11.66 -14.24
C SER A 99 10.84 12.27 -12.91
N TRP A 100 11.19 13.56 -12.94
CA TRP A 100 11.52 14.36 -11.76
C TRP A 100 10.41 14.34 -10.70
N LEU A 101 9.16 14.38 -11.13
CA LEU A 101 8.01 14.37 -10.22
C LEU A 101 7.90 13.03 -9.48
N SER A 102 7.96 11.92 -10.20
CA SER A 102 7.94 10.57 -9.61
C SER A 102 9.12 10.35 -8.66
N TYR A 103 10.32 10.80 -9.07
CA TYR A 103 11.51 10.73 -8.24
C TYR A 103 11.36 11.49 -6.91
N LEU A 104 10.85 12.73 -6.96
CA LEU A 104 10.64 13.52 -5.74
C LEU A 104 9.51 12.96 -4.87
N GLU A 105 8.50 12.35 -5.45
CA GLU A 105 7.44 11.67 -4.70
C GLU A 105 7.99 10.47 -3.93
N ASP A 106 8.72 9.59 -4.60
CA ASP A 106 9.43 8.50 -3.94
C ASP A 106 10.38 9.03 -2.84
N PHE A 107 11.09 10.11 -3.12
CA PHE A 107 12.11 10.67 -2.24
C PHE A 107 11.49 11.29 -0.97
N THR A 108 10.36 11.99 -1.09
CA THR A 108 9.65 12.55 0.06
C THR A 108 8.94 11.47 0.89
N ALA A 109 8.39 10.46 0.24
CA ALA A 109 7.71 9.36 0.92
C ALA A 109 8.70 8.49 1.74
N LEU A 110 9.85 8.14 1.15
CA LEU A 110 10.77 7.15 1.72
C LEU A 110 11.92 7.75 2.54
N ALA A 111 12.27 9.02 2.34
CA ALA A 111 13.46 9.62 2.92
C ALA A 111 13.21 10.98 3.62
N SER A 112 11.98 11.27 4.03
CA SER A 112 11.58 12.57 4.60
C SER A 112 12.47 13.04 5.75
N SER A 113 12.83 12.18 6.69
CA SER A 113 13.73 12.51 7.81
C SER A 113 15.14 12.88 7.36
N GLY A 114 15.68 12.16 6.38
CA GLY A 114 16.99 12.47 5.77
C GLY A 114 16.97 13.78 4.99
N LEU A 115 15.86 14.05 4.27
CA LEU A 115 15.63 15.31 3.59
C LEU A 115 15.61 16.48 4.56
N ASN A 116 14.90 16.36 5.67
CA ASN A 116 14.83 17.36 6.72
C ASN A 116 16.22 17.68 7.29
N LEU A 117 17.00 16.64 7.54
CA LEU A 117 18.35 16.78 8.09
C LEU A 117 19.30 17.49 7.10
N ALA A 118 19.16 17.24 5.80
CA ALA A 118 19.98 17.86 4.76
C ALA A 118 19.48 19.26 4.42
N TRP A 119 18.21 19.42 4.03
CA TRP A 119 17.68 20.67 3.48
C TRP A 119 17.02 21.60 4.51
N GLY A 120 16.70 21.15 5.72
CA GLY A 120 16.14 22.01 6.76
C GLY A 120 17.03 23.21 7.14
N HIS A 121 18.31 23.18 6.75
CA HIS A 121 19.27 24.27 6.91
C HIS A 121 19.29 25.23 5.72
N SER A 122 18.55 24.97 4.64
CA SER A 122 18.50 25.82 3.46
C SER A 122 17.43 26.91 3.58
N GLN A 123 17.67 28.07 2.98
CA GLN A 123 16.69 29.16 2.91
C GLN A 123 15.52 28.73 2.02
N GLY A 124 14.30 29.04 2.44
CA GLY A 124 13.09 28.66 1.71
C GLY A 124 12.67 27.19 1.83
N ALA A 125 13.47 26.36 2.48
CA ALA A 125 13.07 24.98 2.77
C ALA A 125 11.99 24.95 3.86
N PRO A 126 11.01 24.00 3.80
CA PRO A 126 10.06 23.78 4.88
C PRO A 126 10.79 23.59 6.20
N THR A 127 10.28 24.23 7.26
CA THR A 127 10.99 24.25 8.56
C THR A 127 10.70 22.97 9.35
N PRO A 128 11.70 22.08 9.55
CA PRO A 128 11.48 20.87 10.33
C PRO A 128 11.45 21.19 11.84
N ARG A 129 10.58 20.49 12.59
CA ARG A 129 10.63 20.45 14.05
C ARG A 129 11.74 19.53 14.49
N LEU A 130 12.49 19.92 15.53
CA LEU A 130 13.62 19.15 16.05
C LEU A 130 14.63 18.67 14.99
N LEU A 131 14.77 19.39 13.87
CA LEU A 131 15.66 19.10 12.72
C LEU A 131 15.29 17.89 11.87
N VAL A 132 14.39 17.02 12.28
CA VAL A 132 14.07 15.75 11.60
C VAL A 132 12.56 15.50 11.41
N LEU A 133 11.72 16.23 12.14
CA LEU A 133 10.26 16.06 12.08
C LEU A 133 9.60 17.13 11.20
N ASP A 134 8.47 16.78 10.64
CA ASP A 134 7.58 17.63 9.82
C ASP A 134 8.21 18.10 8.48
N GLY A 135 8.74 19.20 8.29
CA GLY A 135 9.45 19.76 7.11
C GLY A 135 9.13 19.10 5.75
N ALA A 136 9.92 18.11 5.34
CA ALA A 136 9.71 17.36 4.10
C ALA A 136 8.53 16.37 4.17
N SER A 137 7.87 16.23 5.31
CA SER A 137 6.60 15.52 5.44
C SER A 137 5.43 16.31 4.85
N ASP A 138 5.64 17.61 4.52
CA ASP A 138 4.81 18.35 3.59
C ASP A 138 5.44 18.21 2.18
N PRO A 139 5.01 17.22 1.37
CA PRO A 139 5.62 16.95 0.08
C PRO A 139 5.46 18.10 -0.89
N ASP A 140 4.39 18.89 -0.77
CA ASP A 140 4.13 20.01 -1.67
C ASP A 140 5.03 21.20 -1.39
N ALA A 141 5.18 21.56 -0.11
CA ALA A 141 6.11 22.61 0.27
C ALA A 141 7.53 22.22 -0.10
N PHE A 142 7.90 20.93 0.05
CA PHE A 142 9.19 20.44 -0.33
C PHE A 142 9.38 20.41 -1.86
N LYS A 143 8.41 19.97 -2.64
CA LYS A 143 8.46 19.99 -4.11
C LYS A 143 8.57 21.42 -4.64
N ARG A 144 7.78 22.36 -4.11
CA ARG A 144 7.91 23.79 -4.47
C ARG A 144 9.31 24.34 -4.16
N PHE A 145 9.87 23.99 -2.99
CA PHE A 145 11.23 24.38 -2.64
C PHE A 145 12.27 23.74 -3.59
N ALA A 146 12.16 22.44 -3.82
CA ALA A 146 13.05 21.71 -4.72
C ALA A 146 13.01 22.32 -6.15
N LYS A 147 11.82 22.58 -6.68
CA LYS A 147 11.63 23.18 -8.01
C LYS A 147 12.30 24.55 -8.14
N ARG A 148 12.19 25.40 -7.11
CA ARG A 148 12.87 26.73 -7.09
C ARG A 148 14.39 26.64 -7.01
N SER A 149 14.92 25.53 -6.53
CA SER A 149 16.36 25.32 -6.38
C SER A 149 17.03 24.66 -7.57
N LEU A 150 16.24 24.17 -8.55
CA LEU A 150 16.78 23.54 -9.76
C LEU A 150 17.64 24.48 -10.57
N GLN A 151 18.70 23.93 -11.13
CA GLN A 151 19.60 24.63 -12.05
C GLN A 151 19.61 23.88 -13.38
N LYS A 152 19.57 24.63 -14.47
CA LYS A 152 19.70 24.08 -15.83
C LYS A 152 21.07 23.43 -16.00
N THR A 153 21.09 22.21 -16.47
CA THR A 153 22.32 21.52 -16.85
C THR A 153 22.68 21.87 -18.27
N ASN A 154 23.90 22.36 -18.48
CA ASN A 154 24.37 22.71 -19.82
C ASN A 154 24.72 21.48 -20.68
N PHE A 155 25.19 20.43 -20.03
CA PHE A 155 25.56 19.17 -20.67
C PHE A 155 25.45 18.02 -19.67
N TRP A 156 24.83 16.94 -20.09
CA TRP A 156 24.73 15.68 -19.32
C TRP A 156 25.01 14.51 -20.25
N PHE A 157 25.73 13.55 -19.77
CA PHE A 157 26.09 12.34 -20.50
C PHE A 157 25.79 11.11 -19.64
N SER A 158 25.09 10.13 -20.21
CA SER A 158 24.94 8.81 -19.65
C SER A 158 25.61 7.77 -20.55
N GLY A 159 26.51 6.98 -19.99
CA GLY A 159 27.12 5.84 -20.70
C GLY A 159 26.14 4.69 -20.96
N TYR A 160 24.97 4.71 -20.29
CA TYR A 160 23.95 3.64 -20.32
C TYR A 160 22.54 4.22 -20.45
N PRO A 161 22.25 4.95 -21.52
CA PRO A 161 21.02 5.75 -21.61
C PRO A 161 19.73 4.91 -21.52
N GLY A 162 19.77 3.65 -21.97
CA GLY A 162 18.61 2.74 -21.96
C GLY A 162 18.53 1.81 -20.75
N LEU A 163 19.42 1.93 -19.74
CA LEU A 163 19.44 1.05 -18.59
C LEU A 163 18.95 1.74 -17.33
N THR A 164 17.92 1.18 -16.70
CA THR A 164 17.50 1.55 -15.36
C THR A 164 18.47 1.02 -14.31
N LEU A 165 18.43 1.54 -13.09
CA LEU A 165 19.19 1.03 -11.96
C LEU A 165 18.93 -0.47 -11.75
N GLU A 166 17.68 -0.89 -11.89
CA GLU A 166 17.28 -2.28 -11.73
C GLU A 166 17.89 -3.17 -12.83
N ASN A 167 17.92 -2.70 -14.08
CA ASN A 167 18.60 -3.42 -15.16
C ASN A 167 20.09 -3.59 -14.86
N ILE A 168 20.75 -2.52 -14.36
CA ILE A 168 22.19 -2.55 -14.02
C ILE A 168 22.44 -3.55 -12.89
N ARG A 169 21.64 -3.52 -11.82
CA ARG A 169 21.75 -4.45 -10.70
C ARG A 169 21.53 -5.90 -11.13
N ARG A 170 20.51 -6.15 -11.94
CA ARG A 170 20.21 -7.47 -12.48
C ARG A 170 21.35 -8.00 -13.35
N ASN A 171 21.86 -7.18 -14.25
CA ASN A 171 23.00 -7.54 -15.10
C ASN A 171 24.24 -7.87 -14.26
N ALA A 172 24.47 -7.12 -13.18
CA ALA A 172 25.57 -7.39 -12.25
C ALA A 172 25.38 -8.76 -11.53
N LEU A 173 24.17 -9.08 -11.08
CA LEU A 173 23.85 -10.37 -10.46
C LEU A 173 24.03 -11.54 -11.45
N ILE A 174 23.57 -11.37 -12.69
CA ILE A 174 23.77 -12.38 -13.75
C ILE A 174 25.25 -12.62 -14.01
N HIS A 175 26.01 -11.56 -14.13
CA HIS A 175 27.47 -11.65 -14.33
C HIS A 175 28.17 -12.34 -13.14
N ASP A 176 27.82 -11.94 -11.91
CA ASP A 176 28.42 -12.50 -10.70
C ASP A 176 28.12 -14.00 -10.56
N GLY A 177 26.88 -14.40 -10.83
CA GLY A 177 26.50 -15.83 -10.84
C GLY A 177 27.26 -16.62 -11.90
N LEU A 178 27.44 -16.07 -13.11
CA LEU A 178 28.22 -16.71 -14.17
C LEU A 178 29.68 -16.91 -13.78
N MET A 179 30.28 -15.95 -13.09
CA MET A 179 31.69 -15.98 -12.73
C MET A 179 31.98 -16.84 -11.51
N ARG A 180 31.00 -17.08 -10.64
CA ARG A 180 31.21 -17.72 -9.32
C ARG A 180 30.57 -19.08 -9.17
N ALA A 181 29.73 -19.53 -10.10
CA ALA A 181 29.11 -20.85 -10.03
C ALA A 181 30.19 -21.93 -10.09
N ALA A 182 30.58 -22.46 -8.93
CA ALA A 182 31.64 -23.46 -8.79
C ALA A 182 31.10 -24.89 -8.78
N ASN A 183 29.79 -25.08 -8.61
CA ASN A 183 29.14 -26.39 -8.55
C ASN A 183 27.76 -26.39 -9.22
N ALA A 184 27.20 -27.58 -9.40
CA ALA A 184 25.90 -27.75 -10.10
C ALA A 184 24.72 -27.08 -9.39
N SER A 185 24.75 -26.94 -8.06
CA SER A 185 23.69 -26.23 -7.32
C SER A 185 23.75 -24.74 -7.58
N GLU A 186 24.92 -24.14 -7.45
CA GLU A 186 25.13 -22.71 -7.73
C GLU A 186 24.85 -22.35 -9.19
N ALA A 187 25.22 -23.23 -10.13
CA ALA A 187 24.87 -23.07 -11.53
C ALA A 187 23.36 -23.15 -11.77
N ARG A 188 22.65 -24.00 -11.04
CA ARG A 188 21.18 -24.12 -11.13
C ARG A 188 20.51 -22.87 -10.59
N ASP A 189 20.93 -22.37 -9.43
CA ASP A 189 20.44 -21.12 -8.83
C ASP A 189 20.64 -19.94 -9.78
N TRP A 190 21.79 -19.88 -10.46
CA TRP A 190 22.07 -18.87 -11.48
C TRP A 190 21.19 -19.03 -12.73
N LEU A 191 20.99 -20.27 -13.21
CA LEU A 191 20.09 -20.56 -14.33
C LEU A 191 18.64 -20.23 -13.98
N ASP A 192 18.20 -20.47 -12.76
CA ASP A 192 16.88 -20.10 -12.27
C ASP A 192 16.72 -18.59 -12.21
N MET A 193 17.74 -17.85 -11.82
CA MET A 193 17.76 -16.40 -11.88
C MET A 193 17.68 -15.87 -13.32
N LEU A 194 18.43 -16.45 -14.27
CA LEU A 194 18.32 -16.15 -15.70
C LEU A 194 16.93 -16.50 -16.25
N ALA A 195 16.38 -17.64 -15.87
CA ALA A 195 15.05 -18.07 -16.26
C ALA A 195 13.99 -17.11 -15.72
N SER A 196 14.16 -16.55 -14.51
CA SER A 196 13.27 -15.53 -13.95
C SER A 196 13.29 -14.22 -14.75
N VAL A 197 14.39 -13.91 -15.41
CA VAL A 197 14.51 -12.77 -16.36
C VAL A 197 13.73 -13.02 -17.66
N LYS A 198 13.62 -14.27 -18.10
CA LYS A 198 12.92 -14.67 -19.34
C LYS A 198 11.49 -15.14 -19.14
N ARG A 199 11.08 -15.47 -17.90
CA ARG A 199 9.73 -15.94 -17.60
C ARG A 199 8.96 -14.82 -16.89
N PRO A 200 8.07 -14.10 -17.60
CA PRO A 200 7.02 -13.35 -16.93
C PRO A 200 6.06 -14.26 -16.13
N ASP A 201 6.17 -15.57 -16.30
CA ASP A 201 5.28 -16.60 -15.78
C ASP A 201 6.00 -17.53 -14.81
N GLN A 202 6.59 -16.96 -13.73
CA GLN A 202 6.84 -17.80 -12.55
C GLN A 202 5.46 -18.30 -12.12
N GLU A 203 5.23 -19.61 -12.20
CA GLU A 203 3.94 -20.20 -11.84
C GLU A 203 3.61 -19.81 -10.40
N ILE A 204 2.51 -19.07 -10.25
CA ILE A 204 2.04 -18.61 -8.95
C ILE A 204 1.56 -19.83 -8.18
N GLU A 205 2.07 -20.04 -6.98
CA GLU A 205 1.72 -21.15 -6.10
C GLU A 205 0.33 -20.92 -5.49
N THR A 206 -0.70 -20.93 -6.35
CA THR A 206 -2.07 -20.58 -5.96
C THR A 206 -2.61 -21.38 -4.78
N PRO A 207 -2.28 -22.68 -4.57
CA PRO A 207 -2.73 -23.43 -3.39
C PRO A 207 -2.22 -22.87 -2.05
N GLU A 208 -1.14 -22.09 -2.08
CA GLU A 208 -0.56 -21.45 -0.89
C GLU A 208 -1.21 -20.12 -0.53
N ILE A 209 -1.93 -19.48 -1.46
CA ILE A 209 -2.44 -18.12 -1.32
C ILE A 209 -3.87 -18.13 -0.81
N GLN A 210 -4.19 -17.29 0.18
CA GLN A 210 -5.57 -17.13 0.63
C GLN A 210 -6.47 -16.67 -0.53
N THR A 211 -7.60 -17.34 -0.73
CA THR A 211 -8.48 -17.18 -1.91
C THR A 211 -8.96 -15.75 -2.12
N LEU A 212 -9.05 -14.94 -1.06
CA LEU A 212 -9.43 -13.53 -1.13
C LEU A 212 -8.54 -12.71 -2.08
N ILE A 213 -7.26 -13.05 -2.15
CA ILE A 213 -6.30 -12.37 -3.05
C ILE A 213 -6.56 -12.77 -4.49
N LEU A 214 -6.88 -14.03 -4.71
CA LEU A 214 -7.09 -14.58 -6.05
C LEU A 214 -8.44 -14.15 -6.66
N ARG A 215 -9.46 -13.89 -5.82
CA ARG A 215 -10.84 -13.64 -6.25
C ARG A 215 -11.56 -12.58 -5.41
N GLY A 216 -12.50 -11.88 -6.03
CA GLY A 216 -13.33 -10.84 -5.39
C GLY A 216 -14.55 -11.34 -4.62
N LEU A 217 -14.85 -12.64 -4.62
CA LEU A 217 -15.98 -13.28 -3.90
C LEU A 217 -17.33 -12.58 -4.14
N GLY A 218 -17.65 -12.19 -5.38
CA GLY A 218 -18.88 -11.47 -5.74
C GLY A 218 -20.16 -12.26 -5.45
N SER A 219 -20.10 -13.60 -5.49
CA SER A 219 -21.18 -14.52 -5.16
C SER A 219 -21.47 -14.63 -3.66
N LEU A 220 -20.54 -14.21 -2.79
CA LEU A 220 -20.72 -14.12 -1.34
C LEU A 220 -20.90 -12.63 -0.97
N PRO A 221 -22.14 -12.10 -1.06
CA PRO A 221 -22.38 -10.66 -0.99
C PRO A 221 -22.30 -10.06 0.41
N ALA A 222 -22.46 -10.87 1.45
CA ALA A 222 -22.31 -10.45 2.84
C ALA A 222 -20.87 -10.64 3.33
N MET A 223 -20.48 -9.86 4.32
CA MET A 223 -19.20 -10.00 5.01
C MET A 223 -19.33 -9.61 6.48
N ALA A 224 -18.60 -10.30 7.35
CA ALA A 224 -18.28 -9.83 8.70
C ALA A 224 -16.76 -9.71 8.86
N CYS A 225 -16.33 -8.62 9.47
CA CYS A 225 -14.95 -8.35 9.85
C CYS A 225 -14.87 -8.38 11.38
N GLY A 226 -14.17 -9.35 11.94
CA GLY A 226 -13.90 -9.48 13.38
C GLY A 226 -12.48 -9.05 13.70
N LEU A 227 -12.34 -7.98 14.45
CA LEU A 227 -11.07 -7.46 14.93
C LEU A 227 -10.83 -8.01 16.34
N VAL A 228 -9.82 -8.84 16.51
CA VAL A 228 -9.60 -9.61 17.73
C VAL A 228 -8.27 -9.29 18.39
N ARG A 229 -8.25 -9.40 19.73
CA ARG A 229 -7.07 -9.25 20.56
C ARG A 229 -6.79 -10.55 21.31
N PHE A 230 -5.51 -10.86 21.50
CA PHE A 230 -5.01 -12.01 22.23
C PHE A 230 -4.69 -11.60 23.66
N ASP A 231 -5.61 -11.87 24.58
CA ASP A 231 -5.42 -11.66 25.99
C ASP A 231 -4.85 -12.93 26.65
N ALA A 232 -4.47 -12.85 27.93
CA ALA A 232 -3.83 -13.97 28.62
C ALA A 232 -4.68 -15.26 28.70
N ALA A 233 -5.99 -15.14 28.53
CA ALA A 233 -6.92 -16.28 28.52
C ALA A 233 -7.08 -16.94 27.15
N ALA A 234 -6.49 -16.38 26.08
CA ALA A 234 -6.64 -16.89 24.73
C ALA A 234 -5.86 -18.19 24.53
N ASP A 235 -6.56 -19.23 24.06
CA ASP A 235 -5.94 -20.49 23.62
C ASP A 235 -5.47 -20.36 22.17
N LEU A 236 -4.29 -19.76 22.00
CA LEU A 236 -3.69 -19.52 20.69
C LEU A 236 -3.27 -20.80 19.97
N VAL A 237 -2.99 -21.88 20.71
CA VAL A 237 -2.63 -23.18 20.12
C VAL A 237 -3.84 -23.77 19.43
N SER A 238 -4.94 -23.93 20.15
CA SER A 238 -6.18 -24.45 19.59
C SER A 238 -6.75 -23.57 18.49
N TRP A 239 -6.61 -22.24 18.64
CA TRP A 239 -7.10 -21.29 17.64
C TRP A 239 -6.32 -21.36 16.32
N THR A 240 -4.99 -21.38 16.36
CA THR A 240 -4.17 -21.50 15.15
C THR A 240 -4.39 -22.84 14.45
N ASP A 241 -4.58 -23.93 15.20
CA ASP A 241 -4.98 -25.22 14.63
C ASP A 241 -6.37 -25.17 13.97
N ALA A 242 -7.32 -24.45 14.54
CA ALA A 242 -8.62 -24.24 13.91
C ALA A 242 -8.50 -23.42 12.62
N LEU A 243 -7.65 -22.38 12.60
CA LEU A 243 -7.42 -21.56 11.41
C LEU A 243 -6.85 -22.37 10.24
N THR A 244 -5.94 -23.31 10.48
CA THR A 244 -5.40 -24.17 9.41
C THR A 244 -6.47 -25.00 8.70
N LYS A 245 -7.64 -25.20 9.33
CA LYS A 245 -8.75 -25.99 8.81
C LYS A 245 -9.89 -25.13 8.22
N THR A 246 -10.00 -23.87 8.66
CA THR A 246 -11.13 -23.00 8.32
C THR A 246 -10.78 -21.92 7.29
N VAL A 247 -9.50 -21.53 7.18
CA VAL A 247 -9.07 -20.52 6.21
C VAL A 247 -9.04 -21.10 4.80
N ASN A 248 -9.63 -20.38 3.85
CA ASN A 248 -9.73 -20.79 2.46
C ASN A 248 -8.48 -20.36 1.66
N PHE A 249 -7.90 -21.33 0.96
CA PHE A 249 -6.71 -21.14 0.12
C PHE A 249 -6.96 -21.58 -1.32
N GLY A 250 -6.20 -21.01 -2.22
CA GLY A 250 -6.13 -21.44 -3.61
C GLY A 250 -7.43 -21.24 -4.37
N ASN A 251 -7.67 -22.18 -5.24
CA ASN A 251 -8.87 -22.23 -6.07
C ASN A 251 -10.01 -23.03 -5.43
N GLU A 252 -9.91 -23.35 -4.16
CA GLU A 252 -11.04 -23.85 -3.39
C GLU A 252 -12.16 -22.82 -3.47
N ASP A 253 -13.16 -23.14 -4.28
CA ASP A 253 -14.17 -22.17 -4.68
C ASP A 253 -15.33 -22.21 -3.71
N PRO A 254 -15.50 -21.20 -2.83
CA PRO A 254 -16.70 -21.08 -2.02
C PRO A 254 -17.91 -20.56 -2.81
N ASP A 255 -17.77 -20.35 -4.15
CA ASP A 255 -18.82 -19.83 -5.01
C ASP A 255 -19.95 -20.88 -5.19
N PRO A 256 -21.18 -20.64 -4.69
CA PRO A 256 -22.28 -21.56 -4.80
C PRO A 256 -22.62 -21.95 -6.25
N HIS A 257 -22.47 -21.04 -7.22
CA HIS A 257 -22.73 -21.34 -8.64
C HIS A 257 -21.69 -22.27 -9.27
N ARG A 258 -20.48 -22.29 -8.76
CA ARG A 258 -19.45 -23.27 -9.16
C ARG A 258 -19.50 -24.56 -8.37
N TRP A 259 -20.10 -24.54 -7.19
CA TRP A 259 -20.37 -25.74 -6.42
C TRP A 259 -21.34 -26.65 -7.18
N GLU A 260 -22.37 -26.11 -7.82
CA GLU A 260 -23.28 -26.92 -8.66
C GLU A 260 -22.54 -27.66 -9.76
N GLN A 261 -21.61 -27.01 -10.48
CA GLN A 261 -20.81 -27.67 -11.51
C GLN A 261 -19.86 -28.73 -10.95
N ARG A 262 -19.29 -28.50 -9.78
CA ARG A 262 -18.44 -29.47 -9.08
C ARG A 262 -19.26 -30.64 -8.54
N LEU A 263 -20.45 -30.36 -8.03
CA LEU A 263 -21.38 -31.37 -7.55
C LEU A 263 -21.77 -32.39 -8.62
N TRP A 264 -22.05 -31.93 -9.83
CA TRP A 264 -22.35 -32.85 -10.92
C TRP A 264 -21.15 -33.75 -11.27
N SER A 265 -19.95 -33.23 -11.21
CA SER A 265 -18.75 -34.06 -11.40
C SER A 265 -18.48 -35.00 -10.21
N GLN A 266 -18.78 -34.60 -8.97
CA GLN A 266 -18.64 -35.43 -7.77
C GLN A 266 -19.79 -36.44 -7.64
N VAL A 267 -21.00 -36.06 -7.99
CA VAL A 267 -22.16 -36.98 -8.04
C VAL A 267 -21.94 -38.06 -9.08
N LEU A 268 -21.37 -37.72 -10.22
CA LEU A 268 -20.95 -38.69 -11.24
C LEU A 268 -19.79 -39.57 -10.76
N ALA A 269 -18.96 -39.07 -9.84
CA ALA A 269 -17.87 -39.82 -9.20
C ALA A 269 -18.33 -40.63 -7.94
N GLY A 270 -19.60 -40.53 -7.53
CA GLY A 270 -20.17 -41.28 -6.39
C GLY A 270 -19.94 -40.64 -5.01
N ASP A 271 -19.50 -39.42 -4.95
CA ASP A 271 -19.20 -38.69 -3.71
C ASP A 271 -20.49 -38.00 -3.18
N ARG A 272 -20.98 -38.38 -1.99
CA ARG A 272 -22.27 -37.92 -1.45
C ARG A 272 -22.11 -36.97 -0.24
N HIS A 273 -21.23 -35.97 -0.29
CA HIS A 273 -21.22 -34.97 0.77
C HIS A 273 -22.29 -33.90 0.50
N PRO A 274 -23.22 -33.64 1.47
CA PRO A 274 -24.18 -32.57 1.34
C PRO A 274 -23.46 -31.21 1.30
N LEU A 275 -23.92 -30.32 0.43
CA LEU A 275 -23.45 -28.93 0.42
C LEU A 275 -23.84 -28.25 1.72
N PRO A 276 -23.00 -27.32 2.25
CA PRO A 276 -23.47 -26.43 3.29
C PRO A 276 -24.66 -25.61 2.75
N GLU A 277 -25.73 -25.52 3.53
CA GLU A 277 -26.91 -24.70 3.16
C GLU A 277 -26.53 -23.23 2.96
N GLU A 278 -25.51 -22.77 3.68
CA GLU A 278 -25.01 -21.39 3.61
C GLU A 278 -23.45 -21.37 3.49
N PRO A 279 -22.92 -21.30 2.29
CA PRO A 279 -21.47 -21.30 2.08
C PRO A 279 -20.81 -20.04 2.65
N THR A 280 -19.69 -20.22 3.33
CA THR A 280 -18.84 -19.16 3.84
C THR A 280 -17.40 -19.33 3.38
N ALA A 281 -16.66 -18.23 3.29
CA ALA A 281 -15.22 -18.22 3.09
C ALA A 281 -14.57 -17.39 4.19
N ALA A 282 -13.60 -17.97 4.89
CA ALA A 282 -12.91 -17.33 6.00
C ALA A 282 -11.45 -17.04 5.65
N PHE A 283 -10.97 -15.89 6.10
CA PHE A 283 -9.60 -15.41 5.91
C PHE A 283 -9.07 -14.79 7.20
N VAL A 284 -7.75 -14.79 7.35
CA VAL A 284 -7.08 -14.24 8.53
C VAL A 284 -5.86 -13.42 8.14
N ALA A 285 -5.65 -12.31 8.86
CA ALA A 285 -4.40 -11.59 8.80
C ALA A 285 -4.04 -11.05 10.20
N PHE A 286 -2.75 -10.84 10.44
CA PHE A 286 -2.19 -10.55 11.76
C PHE A 286 -1.44 -9.21 11.74
N THR A 287 -1.52 -8.45 12.83
CA THR A 287 -0.63 -7.31 13.06
C THR A 287 0.76 -7.77 13.46
N ALA A 288 1.74 -6.87 13.47
CA ALA A 288 3.08 -7.18 13.96
C ALA A 288 3.07 -7.69 15.41
N THR A 289 2.24 -7.07 16.27
CA THR A 289 2.07 -7.52 17.66
C THR A 289 1.43 -8.90 17.75
N GLY A 290 0.42 -9.17 16.92
CA GLY A 290 -0.22 -10.48 16.84
C GLY A 290 0.77 -11.58 16.44
N LEU A 291 1.60 -11.33 15.43
CA LEU A 291 2.64 -12.28 15.02
C LEU A 291 3.70 -12.50 16.12
N THR A 292 4.08 -11.44 16.84
CA THR A 292 5.01 -11.56 17.98
C THR A 292 4.40 -12.44 19.09
N LYS A 293 3.12 -12.26 19.41
CA LYS A 293 2.40 -13.10 20.40
C LYS A 293 2.29 -14.57 19.96
N LEU A 294 2.31 -14.82 18.65
CA LEU A 294 2.36 -16.18 18.07
C LEU A 294 3.78 -16.74 17.96
N GLY A 295 4.79 -16.04 18.48
CA GLY A 295 6.15 -16.52 18.60
C GLY A 295 7.08 -16.18 17.44
N LEU A 296 6.72 -15.24 16.56
CA LEU A 296 7.71 -14.67 15.63
C LEU A 296 8.68 -13.78 16.40
N PRO A 297 9.97 -13.79 16.06
CA PRO A 297 10.96 -12.88 16.65
C PRO A 297 10.54 -11.42 16.47
N ALA A 298 10.67 -10.63 17.54
CA ALA A 298 10.32 -9.22 17.54
C ALA A 298 11.21 -8.38 16.58
N PRO A 299 10.78 -7.19 16.14
CA PRO A 299 11.52 -6.37 15.16
C PRO A 299 12.95 -5.99 15.58
N ASP A 300 13.21 -5.86 16.85
CA ASP A 300 14.52 -5.49 17.43
C ASP A 300 15.47 -6.67 17.62
N SER A 301 15.01 -7.90 17.40
CA SER A 301 15.82 -9.12 17.59
C SER A 301 16.85 -9.36 16.49
N GLY A 302 16.82 -8.60 15.38
CA GLY A 302 17.71 -8.75 14.24
C GLY A 302 17.38 -9.93 13.32
N ALA A 303 16.20 -10.53 13.48
CA ALA A 303 15.65 -11.60 12.65
C ALA A 303 14.10 -11.51 12.62
N GLY A 304 13.47 -12.25 11.73
CA GLY A 304 12.01 -12.34 11.69
C GLY A 304 11.36 -11.01 11.28
N LEU A 305 10.53 -10.44 12.14
CA LEU A 305 9.79 -9.20 11.85
C LEU A 305 10.68 -7.99 11.58
N GLY A 306 11.96 -8.01 11.99
CA GLY A 306 12.92 -6.96 11.68
C GLY A 306 13.17 -6.79 10.19
N ASP A 307 12.96 -7.84 9.41
CA ASP A 307 13.14 -7.86 7.96
C ASP A 307 11.88 -7.39 7.20
N PHE A 308 10.73 -7.33 7.86
CA PHE A 308 9.53 -6.73 7.29
C PHE A 308 9.62 -5.20 7.23
N LEU A 309 8.75 -4.61 6.41
CA LEU A 309 8.68 -3.17 6.20
C LEU A 309 8.49 -2.41 7.52
N ALA A 310 9.22 -1.32 7.68
CA ALA A 310 9.10 -0.46 8.86
C ALA A 310 7.67 0.03 9.13
N PRO A 311 6.83 0.42 8.16
CA PRO A 311 5.43 0.78 8.41
C PRO A 311 4.61 -0.33 9.07
N PHE A 312 4.80 -1.59 8.67
CA PHE A 312 4.11 -2.72 9.27
C PHE A 312 4.44 -2.84 10.77
N ASN A 313 5.72 -2.70 11.10
CA ASN A 313 6.17 -2.77 12.49
C ASN A 313 5.77 -1.53 13.32
N GLN A 314 5.66 -0.35 12.69
CA GLN A 314 5.20 0.88 13.34
C GLN A 314 3.68 0.92 13.54
N GLY A 315 2.93 0.20 12.72
CA GLY A 315 1.49 0.23 12.69
C GLY A 315 0.90 1.51 12.06
N MET A 316 -0.32 1.43 11.59
CA MET A 316 -0.99 2.52 10.88
C MET A 316 -1.17 3.77 11.75
N GLY A 317 -1.49 3.60 13.03
CA GLY A 317 -1.61 4.72 13.97
C GLY A 317 -0.32 5.54 14.09
N GLY A 318 0.85 4.89 14.03
CA GLY A 318 2.16 5.54 14.02
C GLY A 318 2.47 6.28 12.73
N ARG A 319 1.77 5.95 11.63
CA ARG A 319 1.94 6.51 10.29
C ARG A 319 0.90 7.58 9.94
N SER A 320 0.07 8.00 10.87
CA SER A 320 -1.04 8.95 10.64
C SER A 320 -0.64 10.25 9.94
N ARG A 321 0.57 10.75 10.19
CA ARG A 321 1.08 11.95 9.50
C ARG A 321 1.38 11.69 8.02
N VAL A 322 1.91 10.52 7.69
CA VAL A 322 2.14 10.10 6.30
C VAL A 322 0.81 9.95 5.59
N LEU A 323 -0.19 9.38 6.28
CA LEU A 323 -1.52 9.15 5.74
C LEU A 323 -2.42 10.39 5.74
N ARG A 324 -1.97 11.49 6.36
CA ARG A 324 -2.74 12.73 6.54
C ARG A 324 -4.04 12.53 7.33
N ASP A 325 -4.04 11.57 8.26
CA ASP A 325 -5.16 11.31 9.15
C ASP A 325 -5.19 12.37 10.27
N GLY A 326 -5.83 13.49 9.98
CA GLY A 326 -5.97 14.65 10.88
C GLY A 326 -7.41 14.87 11.36
N GLY A 327 -7.60 15.85 12.26
CA GLY A 327 -8.92 16.26 12.74
C GLY A 327 -9.77 15.08 13.23
N PRO A 328 -11.02 14.92 12.73
CA PRO A 328 -11.91 13.81 13.10
C PRO A 328 -11.36 12.43 12.73
N SER A 329 -10.50 12.36 11.73
CA SER A 329 -9.86 11.13 11.25
C SER A 329 -8.58 10.76 12.02
N SER A 330 -8.16 11.55 13.02
CA SER A 330 -6.92 11.28 13.76
C SER A 330 -7.02 9.98 14.57
N PRO A 331 -5.90 9.24 14.78
CA PRO A 331 -5.89 8.01 15.56
C PRO A 331 -6.45 8.15 16.98
N ALA A 332 -6.46 9.38 17.53
CA ALA A 332 -7.07 9.64 18.82
C ALA A 332 -8.59 9.36 18.83
N SER A 333 -9.25 9.52 17.69
CA SER A 333 -10.69 9.33 17.51
C SER A 333 -11.06 7.94 16.99
N TRP A 334 -10.07 7.07 16.68
CA TRP A 334 -10.34 5.74 16.16
C TRP A 334 -10.97 4.82 17.19
N GLN A 335 -11.87 3.95 16.74
CA GLN A 335 -12.55 2.96 17.57
C GLN A 335 -11.69 1.71 17.80
N TRP A 336 -10.72 1.45 16.91
CA TRP A 336 -9.77 0.36 16.99
C TRP A 336 -8.50 0.72 16.21
N SER A 337 -7.38 0.08 16.53
CA SER A 337 -6.09 0.31 15.86
C SER A 337 -5.20 -0.93 16.02
N ASP A 338 -4.27 -1.13 15.08
CA ASP A 338 -3.15 -2.02 15.28
C ASP A 338 -2.28 -1.49 16.46
N ALA A 339 -1.91 -2.39 17.36
CA ALA A 339 -0.99 -2.05 18.41
C ALA A 339 0.42 -1.93 17.85
N SER A 340 1.06 -0.78 18.10
CA SER A 340 2.47 -0.60 17.76
C SER A 340 3.26 -0.19 19.01
N PRO A 341 4.40 -0.85 19.29
CA PRO A 341 5.25 -0.47 20.42
C PRO A 341 5.80 0.96 20.30
N TRP A 342 5.82 1.53 19.09
CA TRP A 342 6.37 2.87 18.81
C TRP A 342 5.38 4.01 19.05
N THR A 343 4.11 3.75 19.23
CA THR A 343 3.11 4.82 19.40
C THR A 343 3.11 5.43 20.80
N GLY A 344 3.84 4.86 21.77
CA GLY A 344 3.86 5.33 23.16
C GLY A 344 2.48 5.35 23.84
N ARG A 345 1.46 4.74 23.20
CA ARG A 345 0.12 4.60 23.77
C ARG A 345 0.08 3.38 24.65
N PRO A 346 -0.51 3.47 25.82
CA PRO A 346 -0.81 2.28 26.60
C PRO A 346 -1.66 1.35 25.74
N GLU A 347 -1.39 0.04 25.79
CA GLU A 347 -2.25 -1.01 25.27
C GLU A 347 -3.64 -0.78 25.85
N GLY A 348 -4.50 -0.10 25.10
CA GLY A 348 -5.86 0.17 25.52
C GLY A 348 -6.80 -0.87 24.92
N ASP A 349 -8.07 -0.82 25.29
CA ASP A 349 -9.14 -1.71 24.81
C ASP A 349 -9.35 -1.71 23.29
N ARG A 350 -8.61 -0.86 22.55
CA ARG A 350 -8.71 -0.62 21.10
C ARG A 350 -7.67 -1.33 20.26
N SER A 351 -6.66 -1.96 20.88
CA SER A 351 -5.60 -2.66 20.13
C SER A 351 -6.10 -4.00 19.60
N VAL A 352 -5.64 -4.34 18.39
CA VAL A 352 -5.98 -5.59 17.72
C VAL A 352 -4.72 -6.36 17.31
N ASP A 353 -4.79 -7.68 17.42
CA ASP A 353 -3.70 -8.60 17.06
C ASP A 353 -3.99 -9.33 15.74
N ALA A 354 -5.27 -9.54 15.41
CA ALA A 354 -5.65 -10.16 14.14
C ALA A 354 -7.00 -9.67 13.64
N VAL A 355 -7.23 -9.85 12.35
CA VAL A 355 -8.51 -9.66 11.69
C VAL A 355 -8.99 -10.98 11.09
N LEU A 356 -10.24 -11.34 11.39
CA LEU A 356 -10.97 -12.42 10.73
C LEU A 356 -11.93 -11.79 9.72
N LEU A 357 -11.84 -12.20 8.47
CA LEU A 357 -12.73 -11.77 7.40
C LEU A 357 -13.56 -12.98 6.95
N VAL A 358 -14.86 -12.92 7.14
CA VAL A 358 -15.78 -13.99 6.75
C VAL A 358 -16.77 -13.45 5.74
N TYR A 359 -16.76 -14.04 4.55
CA TYR A 359 -17.70 -13.76 3.47
C TYR A 359 -18.76 -14.86 3.41
N GLY A 360 -19.99 -14.51 3.06
CA GLY A 360 -21.09 -15.45 3.01
C GLY A 360 -22.30 -14.93 2.24
N VAL A 361 -23.37 -15.71 2.23
CA VAL A 361 -24.62 -15.33 1.59
C VAL A 361 -25.46 -14.41 2.46
N ASN A 362 -25.35 -14.52 3.78
CA ASN A 362 -26.00 -13.62 4.73
C ASN A 362 -25.06 -13.17 5.86
N PRO A 363 -25.31 -11.98 6.47
CA PRO A 363 -24.47 -11.47 7.54
C PRO A 363 -24.49 -12.31 8.82
N GLY A 364 -25.60 -12.95 9.15
CA GLY A 364 -25.74 -13.74 10.39
C GLY A 364 -24.81 -14.93 10.41
N THR A 365 -24.74 -15.68 9.30
CA THR A 365 -23.80 -16.81 9.17
C THR A 365 -22.34 -16.35 9.28
N CYS A 366 -22.00 -15.21 8.65
CA CYS A 366 -20.65 -14.66 8.75
C CYS A 366 -20.29 -14.29 10.20
N GLN A 367 -21.22 -13.70 10.94
CA GLN A 367 -21.05 -13.36 12.36
C GLN A 367 -20.87 -14.62 13.22
N ALA A 368 -21.71 -15.65 13.00
CA ALA A 368 -21.66 -16.91 13.76
C ALA A 368 -20.28 -17.59 13.64
N VAL A 369 -19.65 -17.54 12.47
CA VAL A 369 -18.28 -18.09 12.29
C VAL A 369 -17.28 -17.31 13.14
N ILE A 370 -17.33 -15.98 13.16
CA ILE A 370 -16.45 -15.15 14.01
C ILE A 370 -16.71 -15.46 15.49
N ASP A 371 -17.98 -15.52 15.92
CA ASP A 371 -18.35 -15.82 17.30
C ASP A 371 -17.87 -17.21 17.73
N GLY A 372 -17.92 -18.18 16.82
CA GLY A 372 -17.36 -19.50 17.04
C GLY A 372 -15.86 -19.45 17.38
N HIS A 373 -15.06 -18.74 16.58
CA HIS A 373 -13.63 -18.55 16.86
C HIS A 373 -13.39 -17.81 18.18
N VAL A 374 -14.11 -16.72 18.42
CA VAL A 374 -13.95 -15.88 19.62
C VAL A 374 -14.28 -16.67 20.89
N ASN A 375 -15.46 -17.27 20.93
CA ASN A 375 -15.96 -17.93 22.14
C ASN A 375 -15.21 -19.24 22.44
N THR A 376 -14.90 -20.04 21.42
CA THR A 376 -14.24 -21.34 21.61
C THR A 376 -12.80 -21.19 22.09
N HIS A 377 -12.11 -20.12 21.66
CA HIS A 377 -10.67 -19.97 21.93
C HIS A 377 -10.35 -18.81 22.90
N GLY A 378 -11.35 -18.20 23.53
CA GLY A 378 -11.17 -17.16 24.54
C GLY A 378 -10.55 -15.88 24.00
N LEU A 379 -10.78 -15.54 22.72
CA LEU A 379 -10.32 -14.31 22.11
C LEU A 379 -11.17 -13.12 22.56
N THR A 380 -10.59 -11.92 22.61
CA THR A 380 -11.36 -10.69 22.84
C THR A 380 -11.75 -10.06 21.52
N LEU A 381 -13.06 -9.97 21.25
CA LEU A 381 -13.60 -9.23 20.11
C LEU A 381 -13.58 -7.73 20.40
N VAL A 382 -12.62 -7.01 19.83
CA VAL A 382 -12.49 -5.56 19.99
C VAL A 382 -13.56 -4.81 19.21
N LYS A 383 -13.78 -5.20 17.96
CA LYS A 383 -14.81 -4.62 17.08
C LYS A 383 -15.30 -5.65 16.08
N ARG A 384 -16.60 -5.62 15.82
CA ARG A 384 -17.22 -6.33 14.69
C ARG A 384 -17.80 -5.31 13.73
N ILE A 385 -17.48 -5.44 12.45
CA ILE A 385 -18.04 -4.61 11.40
C ILE A 385 -18.71 -5.53 10.39
N THR A 386 -19.97 -5.24 10.07
CA THR A 386 -20.78 -6.11 9.23
C THR A 386 -21.17 -5.42 7.95
N SER A 387 -20.97 -6.09 6.83
CA SER A 387 -21.42 -5.66 5.51
C SER A 387 -22.78 -6.30 5.21
N PRO A 388 -23.85 -5.51 5.06
CA PRO A 388 -25.14 -6.01 4.63
C PRO A 388 -25.11 -6.37 3.14
N VAL A 389 -26.04 -7.21 2.71
CA VAL A 389 -26.26 -7.47 1.28
C VAL A 389 -26.90 -6.24 0.64
N ARG A 390 -26.16 -5.54 -0.20
CA ARG A 390 -26.65 -4.37 -0.92
C ARG A 390 -27.31 -4.75 -2.27
N PRO A 391 -28.23 -3.94 -2.79
CA PRO A 391 -28.83 -4.18 -4.10
C PRO A 391 -27.79 -4.26 -5.22
N VAL A 392 -28.09 -5.07 -6.22
CA VAL A 392 -27.27 -5.20 -7.43
C VAL A 392 -27.71 -4.13 -8.41
N LEU A 393 -26.74 -3.39 -8.97
CA LEU A 393 -26.97 -2.43 -10.04
C LEU A 393 -27.19 -3.14 -11.39
N GLU A 394 -27.64 -2.41 -12.41
CA GLU A 394 -27.86 -2.95 -13.78
C GLU A 394 -26.58 -3.55 -14.40
N ASN A 395 -25.41 -3.09 -13.97
CA ASN A 395 -24.11 -3.59 -14.41
C ASN A 395 -23.67 -4.89 -13.71
N GLY A 396 -24.47 -5.45 -12.79
CA GLY A 396 -24.14 -6.65 -12.03
C GLY A 396 -23.25 -6.40 -10.80
N LEU A 397 -22.80 -5.16 -10.57
CA LEU A 397 -22.03 -4.76 -9.39
C LEU A 397 -22.94 -4.23 -8.29
N ARG A 398 -22.36 -3.98 -7.10
CA ARG A 398 -23.06 -3.36 -5.97
C ARG A 398 -22.54 -1.95 -5.76
N ALA A 399 -23.43 -1.04 -5.38
CA ALA A 399 -23.05 0.32 -5.05
C ALA A 399 -22.43 0.40 -3.65
N GLU A 400 -21.41 1.26 -3.51
CA GLU A 400 -20.96 1.75 -2.21
C GLU A 400 -21.94 2.83 -1.68
N PRO A 401 -21.81 3.33 -0.43
CA PRO A 401 -22.80 4.22 0.17
C PRO A 401 -23.08 5.53 -0.59
N PHE A 402 -22.12 6.13 -1.28
CA PHE A 402 -22.37 7.31 -2.13
C PHE A 402 -23.13 7.00 -3.43
N GLY A 403 -23.38 5.71 -3.72
CA GLY A 403 -24.16 5.25 -4.86
C GLY A 403 -23.36 4.81 -6.07
N PHE A 404 -22.03 4.75 -6.01
CA PHE A 404 -21.17 4.38 -7.12
C PHE A 404 -20.86 2.88 -7.15
N ALA A 405 -20.83 2.30 -8.34
CA ALA A 405 -20.37 0.93 -8.54
C ALA A 405 -18.89 0.79 -8.16
N ASP A 406 -18.56 -0.14 -7.27
CA ASP A 406 -17.19 -0.39 -6.82
C ASP A 406 -16.60 -1.68 -7.40
N GLY A 407 -15.27 -1.81 -7.32
CA GLY A 407 -14.53 -3.01 -7.75
C GLY A 407 -14.10 -3.03 -9.20
N ILE A 408 -14.33 -1.98 -9.99
CA ILE A 408 -14.10 -1.96 -11.44
C ILE A 408 -12.60 -1.92 -11.79
N SER A 409 -11.80 -1.11 -11.10
CA SER A 409 -10.40 -0.79 -11.48
C SER A 409 -9.36 -1.55 -10.63
N ASN A 410 -9.57 -2.83 -10.35
CA ASN A 410 -8.55 -3.65 -9.70
C ASN A 410 -7.46 -4.07 -10.70
N PRO A 411 -6.18 -4.13 -10.30
CA PRO A 411 -5.13 -4.65 -11.15
C PRO A 411 -5.33 -6.15 -11.42
N ALA A 412 -4.95 -6.58 -12.63
CA ALA A 412 -4.87 -7.99 -12.99
C ALA A 412 -3.44 -8.49 -12.72
N ILE A 413 -3.30 -9.53 -11.92
CA ILE A 413 -2.00 -10.13 -11.60
C ILE A 413 -1.58 -11.04 -12.75
N LYS A 414 -0.40 -10.80 -13.35
CA LYS A 414 0.16 -11.65 -14.41
C LYS A 414 0.37 -13.07 -13.88
N GLY A 415 0.01 -14.06 -14.70
CA GLY A 415 0.15 -15.47 -14.34
C GLY A 415 -1.03 -16.06 -13.57
N LEU A 416 -2.01 -15.27 -13.10
CA LEU A 416 -3.26 -15.82 -12.58
C LEU A 416 -4.22 -16.14 -13.72
N ARG A 417 -4.73 -17.38 -13.73
CA ARG A 417 -5.74 -17.84 -14.71
C ARG A 417 -7.08 -17.15 -14.45
N GLY A 418 -7.75 -16.69 -15.51
CA GLY A 418 -9.15 -16.30 -15.48
C GLY A 418 -9.47 -14.82 -15.66
N ASN A 419 -8.50 -13.92 -15.59
CA ASN A 419 -8.71 -12.53 -15.99
C ASN A 419 -7.42 -11.97 -16.59
N PRO A 420 -7.26 -12.05 -17.92
CA PRO A 420 -6.08 -11.49 -18.58
C PRO A 420 -5.98 -9.98 -18.40
N GLY A 421 -7.07 -9.29 -18.00
CA GLY A 421 -7.11 -7.84 -17.87
C GLY A 421 -6.57 -7.14 -19.13
N LEU A 422 -6.77 -5.85 -19.25
CA LEU A 422 -6.06 -5.06 -20.25
C LEU A 422 -4.57 -5.02 -19.89
N GLN A 423 -3.70 -5.00 -20.89
CA GLN A 423 -2.25 -4.92 -20.66
C GLN A 423 -1.87 -3.74 -19.75
N ALA A 424 -2.58 -2.62 -19.84
CA ALA A 424 -2.39 -1.44 -19.02
C ALA A 424 -2.76 -1.63 -17.53
N ASP A 425 -3.62 -2.58 -17.21
CA ASP A 425 -4.05 -2.89 -15.84
C ASP A 425 -3.30 -4.09 -15.23
N GLN A 426 -2.41 -4.73 -15.99
CA GLN A 426 -1.63 -5.87 -15.52
C GLN A 426 -0.47 -5.43 -14.63
N VAL A 427 -0.31 -6.12 -13.52
CA VAL A 427 0.83 -5.96 -12.60
C VAL A 427 1.59 -7.27 -12.42
N SER A 428 2.88 -7.17 -12.14
CA SER A 428 3.68 -8.35 -11.76
C SER A 428 3.17 -8.94 -10.44
N PRO A 429 3.26 -10.26 -10.24
CA PRO A 429 2.83 -10.89 -8.98
C PRO A 429 3.42 -10.25 -7.73
N GLY A 430 4.68 -9.83 -7.79
CA GLY A 430 5.38 -9.17 -6.70
C GLY A 430 4.89 -7.77 -6.33
N GLU A 431 3.89 -7.21 -7.03
CA GLU A 431 3.19 -6.02 -6.55
C GLU A 431 2.11 -6.36 -5.51
N VAL A 432 1.68 -7.62 -5.44
CA VAL A 432 0.64 -8.05 -4.52
C VAL A 432 1.14 -9.13 -3.57
N LEU A 433 1.98 -10.03 -4.05
CA LEU A 433 2.44 -11.21 -3.32
C LEU A 433 3.93 -11.12 -3.01
N LEU A 434 4.32 -11.49 -1.79
CA LEU A 434 5.72 -11.63 -1.42
C LEU A 434 6.34 -12.90 -2.04
N GLY A 435 7.66 -12.88 -2.27
CA GLY A 435 8.40 -13.99 -2.89
C GLY A 435 8.34 -14.02 -4.41
N TYR A 436 7.74 -13.01 -5.06
CA TYR A 436 7.67 -12.88 -6.52
C TYR A 436 8.27 -11.54 -6.98
N PRO A 437 8.82 -11.46 -8.21
CA PRO A 437 9.33 -10.21 -8.75
C PRO A 437 8.22 -9.17 -8.93
N HIS A 438 8.48 -7.93 -8.47
CA HIS A 438 7.62 -6.78 -8.74
C HIS A 438 7.90 -6.17 -10.13
N MET A 439 7.18 -5.10 -10.52
CA MET A 439 7.28 -4.46 -11.85
C MET A 439 8.70 -3.96 -12.18
N ARG A 440 9.50 -3.64 -11.18
CA ARG A 440 10.89 -3.20 -11.32
C ARG A 440 11.89 -4.37 -11.32
N GLY A 441 11.43 -5.62 -11.22
CA GLY A 441 12.21 -6.87 -11.32
C GLY A 441 12.84 -7.35 -10.02
N GLY A 442 12.83 -6.56 -8.92
CA GLY A 442 13.30 -6.97 -7.59
C GLY A 442 12.24 -7.79 -6.84
N LEU A 443 12.65 -8.41 -5.73
CA LEU A 443 11.73 -9.05 -4.79
C LEU A 443 11.34 -8.06 -3.69
N PRO A 444 10.06 -8.03 -3.28
CA PRO A 444 9.66 -7.29 -2.09
C PRO A 444 10.35 -7.85 -0.85
N PRO A 445 10.62 -7.01 0.18
CA PRO A 445 11.16 -7.48 1.45
C PRO A 445 10.28 -8.54 2.08
N THR A 446 10.90 -9.58 2.63
CA THR A 446 10.21 -10.69 3.29
C THR A 446 10.72 -10.90 4.71
N CYS A 447 9.96 -11.60 5.54
CA CYS A 447 10.35 -12.00 6.87
C CYS A 447 11.16 -13.31 6.77
N GLU A 448 12.44 -13.23 7.13
CA GLU A 448 13.35 -14.34 7.08
C GLU A 448 13.42 -15.06 8.44
N ILE A 449 13.19 -16.36 8.45
CA ILE A 449 13.20 -17.19 9.66
C ILE A 449 14.45 -18.06 9.64
N PRO A 450 15.33 -17.94 10.66
CA PRO A 450 16.48 -18.83 10.81
C PRO A 450 16.04 -20.30 10.87
N GLY A 451 16.73 -21.21 10.16
CA GLY A 451 16.34 -22.62 10.04
C GLY A 451 16.19 -23.36 11.39
N HIS A 452 16.91 -22.91 12.43
CA HIS A 452 16.74 -23.49 13.77
C HIS A 452 15.39 -23.16 14.43
N LEU A 453 14.67 -22.13 13.93
CA LEU A 453 13.32 -21.77 14.38
C LEU A 453 12.22 -22.48 13.58
N ASP A 454 12.56 -23.14 12.47
CA ASP A 454 11.68 -24.00 11.68
C ASP A 454 12.26 -25.41 11.51
N PRO A 455 12.41 -26.17 12.61
CA PRO A 455 13.04 -27.48 12.57
C PRO A 455 12.22 -28.56 11.85
N LEU A 456 10.96 -28.27 11.49
CA LEU A 456 10.11 -29.16 10.70
C LEU A 456 10.14 -28.83 9.21
N ASP A 457 10.91 -27.82 8.79
CA ASP A 457 11.04 -27.41 7.39
C ASP A 457 9.69 -27.10 6.73
N ILE A 458 8.80 -26.39 7.49
CA ILE A 458 7.44 -26.07 7.06
C ILE A 458 7.45 -24.94 6.02
N LEU A 459 8.31 -23.95 6.25
CA LEU A 459 8.39 -22.78 5.39
C LEU A 459 9.27 -23.07 4.17
N PRO A 460 8.97 -22.45 3.02
CA PRO A 460 9.83 -22.58 1.86
C PRO A 460 11.22 -21.98 2.12
N ALA A 461 12.26 -22.68 1.67
CA ALA A 461 13.61 -22.16 1.72
C ALA A 461 13.70 -20.85 0.90
N ILE A 462 14.54 -19.91 1.35
CA ILE A 462 14.79 -18.68 0.61
C ILE A 462 15.45 -19.01 -0.72
N ARG A 463 14.73 -18.84 -1.82
CA ARG A 463 15.15 -19.24 -3.18
C ARG A 463 16.35 -18.47 -3.71
N SER A 464 16.75 -17.35 -3.11
CA SER A 464 17.87 -16.60 -3.64
C SER A 464 18.88 -16.16 -2.60
N GLN A 465 19.79 -17.03 -2.26
CA GLN A 465 21.11 -16.60 -1.79
C GLN A 465 21.79 -15.65 -2.79
N ALA A 466 21.43 -15.65 -4.07
CA ALA A 466 21.92 -14.73 -5.07
C ALA A 466 21.58 -13.26 -4.76
N TYR A 467 20.42 -12.97 -4.16
CA TYR A 467 20.08 -11.62 -3.70
C TYR A 467 20.76 -11.24 -2.37
N ARG A 468 21.19 -12.21 -1.56
CA ARG A 468 22.00 -12.01 -0.34
C ARG A 468 23.46 -11.80 -0.62
N ARG A 469 23.98 -12.31 -1.74
CA ARG A 469 25.39 -12.22 -2.11
C ARG A 469 25.74 -10.92 -2.84
N TYR A 470 25.55 -9.79 -2.18
CA TYR A 470 26.43 -8.66 -2.40
C TYR A 470 27.60 -8.77 -1.42
N PRO A 471 28.78 -9.27 -1.86
CA PRO A 471 29.93 -9.49 -0.96
C PRO A 471 30.55 -8.21 -0.42
N ALA A 472 30.14 -7.03 -0.91
CA ALA A 472 30.66 -5.75 -0.43
C ALA A 472 30.48 -5.55 1.09
N PHE A 473 29.65 -6.37 1.76
CA PHE A 473 29.33 -6.14 3.17
C PHE A 473 29.20 -7.45 3.99
N GLY A 474 30.07 -8.43 3.74
CA GLY A 474 30.27 -9.68 4.48
C GLY A 474 29.44 -9.93 5.74
N ARG A 475 28.59 -10.92 5.68
CA ARG A 475 28.44 -11.98 6.67
C ARG A 475 28.23 -13.29 5.91
N GLU A 476 29.27 -14.09 5.80
CA GLU A 476 29.11 -15.51 5.63
C GLU A 476 28.51 -16.03 6.95
N THR A 477 27.22 -16.29 6.95
CA THR A 477 26.64 -17.15 7.97
C THR A 477 26.56 -18.54 7.37
N GLY A 478 27.46 -19.42 7.80
CA GLY A 478 27.36 -20.87 7.60
C GLY A 478 26.23 -21.47 8.45
N ALA A 479 25.09 -20.78 8.53
CA ALA A 479 23.90 -21.23 9.22
C ALA A 479 23.03 -22.06 8.28
N ALA A 480 22.28 -23.00 8.86
CA ALA A 480 21.18 -23.71 8.19
C ALA A 480 20.36 -22.73 7.33
N ALA A 481 19.91 -23.18 6.16
CA ALA A 481 19.19 -22.33 5.22
C ALA A 481 18.06 -21.56 5.93
N ASP A 482 18.04 -20.24 5.75
CA ASP A 482 16.94 -19.44 6.28
C ASP A 482 15.70 -19.65 5.42
N HIS A 483 14.52 -19.54 6.04
CA HIS A 483 13.24 -19.83 5.43
C HIS A 483 12.44 -18.53 5.20
N ASP A 484 11.59 -18.53 4.18
CA ASP A 484 10.79 -17.38 3.76
C ASP A 484 9.37 -17.44 4.32
N PHE A 485 9.13 -16.79 5.45
CA PHE A 485 7.80 -16.69 6.05
C PHE A 485 6.84 -15.85 5.20
N GLY A 486 7.35 -14.86 4.49
CA GLY A 486 6.52 -13.93 3.70
C GLY A 486 6.02 -14.52 2.39
N ARG A 487 6.68 -15.54 1.83
CA ARG A 487 6.35 -16.10 0.52
C ARG A 487 4.87 -16.49 0.40
N ASN A 488 4.25 -16.12 -0.73
CA ASN A 488 2.82 -16.29 -1.01
C ASN A 488 1.87 -15.51 -0.07
N GLY A 489 2.41 -14.75 0.89
CA GLY A 489 1.66 -13.82 1.71
C GLY A 489 1.57 -12.44 1.08
N THR A 490 0.84 -11.55 1.75
CA THR A 490 0.64 -10.15 1.34
C THR A 490 0.43 -9.26 2.55
N PHE A 491 0.79 -7.99 2.46
CA PHE A 491 0.30 -7.01 3.44
C PHE A 491 -1.14 -6.63 3.10
N LEU A 492 -1.96 -6.55 4.13
CA LEU A 492 -3.36 -6.15 4.04
C LEU A 492 -3.57 -4.85 4.82
N VAL A 493 -3.90 -3.80 4.11
CA VAL A 493 -4.37 -2.53 4.68
C VAL A 493 -5.84 -2.69 5.02
N VAL A 494 -6.22 -2.43 6.26
CA VAL A 494 -7.63 -2.43 6.71
C VAL A 494 -7.96 -1.06 7.27
N ARG A 495 -8.98 -0.39 6.71
CA ARG A 495 -9.49 0.89 7.22
C ARG A 495 -11.01 0.87 7.33
N GLN A 496 -11.53 1.36 8.42
CA GLN A 496 -12.96 1.65 8.58
C GLN A 496 -13.19 3.11 8.20
N LEU A 497 -13.83 3.32 7.05
CA LEU A 497 -14.12 4.63 6.48
C LEU A 497 -15.60 4.91 6.62
N GLU A 498 -15.98 5.82 7.50
CA GLU A 498 -17.36 6.30 7.63
C GLU A 498 -17.64 7.33 6.56
N GLN A 499 -18.80 7.25 5.91
CA GLN A 499 -19.21 8.11 4.82
C GLN A 499 -20.45 8.95 5.20
N ASP A 500 -20.33 10.27 5.12
CA ASP A 500 -21.48 11.20 5.26
C ASP A 500 -22.22 11.32 3.92
N VAL A 501 -23.12 10.36 3.70
CA VAL A 501 -23.92 10.28 2.47
C VAL A 501 -24.82 11.49 2.30
N ALA A 502 -25.40 12.00 3.39
CA ALA A 502 -26.27 13.16 3.34
C ALA A 502 -25.51 14.42 2.91
N ALA A 503 -24.35 14.67 3.51
CA ALA A 503 -23.50 15.80 3.14
C ALA A 503 -23.04 15.72 1.68
N PHE A 504 -22.69 14.52 1.18
CA PHE A 504 -22.29 14.32 -0.21
C PHE A 504 -23.43 14.66 -1.19
N ILE A 505 -24.63 14.15 -0.94
CA ILE A 505 -25.82 14.43 -1.76
C ILE A 505 -26.20 15.93 -1.72
N ASP A 506 -26.20 16.53 -0.56
CA ASP A 506 -26.56 17.94 -0.41
C ASP A 506 -25.52 18.86 -1.07
N TYR A 507 -24.25 18.58 -0.91
CA TYR A 507 -23.19 19.34 -1.57
C TYR A 507 -23.32 19.27 -3.10
N THR A 508 -23.47 18.08 -3.67
CA THR A 508 -23.54 17.90 -5.14
C THR A 508 -24.76 18.62 -5.73
N ARG A 509 -25.91 18.60 -5.05
CA ARG A 509 -27.11 19.39 -5.45
C ARG A 509 -26.88 20.90 -5.42
N GLN A 510 -26.29 21.40 -4.33
CA GLN A 510 -25.99 22.81 -4.16
C GLN A 510 -24.96 23.30 -5.19
N ALA A 511 -23.91 22.53 -5.41
CA ALA A 511 -22.85 22.83 -6.39
C ALA A 511 -23.42 22.86 -7.82
N ALA A 512 -24.24 21.89 -8.20
CA ALA A 512 -24.92 21.86 -9.49
C ALA A 512 -25.78 23.10 -9.71
N ALA A 513 -26.63 23.45 -8.74
CA ALA A 513 -27.46 24.64 -8.80
C ALA A 513 -26.64 25.95 -8.91
N ALA A 514 -25.49 26.02 -8.23
CA ALA A 514 -24.57 27.15 -8.32
C ALA A 514 -23.94 27.27 -9.71
N LEU A 515 -23.47 26.16 -10.30
CA LEU A 515 -22.90 26.13 -11.64
C LEU A 515 -23.90 26.54 -12.72
N VAL A 516 -25.16 26.09 -12.64
CA VAL A 516 -26.22 26.48 -13.57
C VAL A 516 -26.49 27.98 -13.51
N ARG A 517 -26.54 28.57 -12.31
CA ARG A 517 -26.76 30.03 -12.15
C ARG A 517 -25.63 30.88 -12.72
N GLN A 518 -24.38 30.39 -12.63
CA GLN A 518 -23.22 31.18 -13.06
C GLN A 518 -22.96 31.13 -14.56
N ALA A 519 -23.32 30.07 -15.25
CA ALA A 519 -22.81 29.81 -16.58
C ALA A 519 -23.87 29.54 -17.66
N GLY A 520 -25.16 29.55 -17.33
CA GLY A 520 -26.18 29.15 -18.29
C GLY A 520 -25.99 27.72 -18.84
N ALA A 521 -25.39 26.85 -18.08
CA ALA A 521 -25.07 25.48 -18.49
C ALA A 521 -26.30 24.57 -18.28
N PRO A 522 -27.03 24.19 -19.33
CA PRO A 522 -28.33 23.51 -19.21
C PRO A 522 -28.24 22.03 -18.84
N LYS A 523 -27.04 21.48 -18.67
CA LYS A 523 -26.82 20.02 -18.51
C LYS A 523 -26.11 19.61 -17.22
N VAL A 524 -25.94 20.53 -16.27
CA VAL A 524 -25.25 20.23 -15.00
C VAL A 524 -26.31 19.88 -13.96
N ASP A 525 -26.31 18.67 -13.50
CA ASP A 525 -27.10 18.17 -12.38
C ASP A 525 -26.18 17.62 -11.25
N ALA A 526 -26.78 17.13 -10.18
CA ALA A 526 -26.05 16.59 -9.03
C ALA A 526 -25.20 15.36 -9.42
N ASP A 527 -25.72 14.50 -10.28
CA ASP A 527 -25.03 13.29 -10.74
C ASP A 527 -23.79 13.63 -11.59
N TRP A 528 -23.90 14.68 -12.43
CA TRP A 528 -22.75 15.19 -13.17
C TRP A 528 -21.65 15.73 -12.25
N VAL A 529 -22.01 16.51 -11.22
CA VAL A 529 -21.03 17.00 -10.23
C VAL A 529 -20.39 15.86 -9.49
N ALA A 530 -21.17 14.91 -8.99
CA ALA A 530 -20.69 13.71 -8.32
C ALA A 530 -19.75 12.89 -9.22
N ALA A 531 -20.14 12.67 -10.49
CA ALA A 531 -19.31 11.97 -11.47
C ALA A 531 -17.97 12.68 -11.74
N LYS A 532 -17.97 14.03 -11.81
CA LYS A 532 -16.71 14.81 -11.95
C LYS A 532 -15.81 14.72 -10.73
N MET A 533 -16.39 14.67 -9.52
CA MET A 533 -15.63 14.47 -8.28
C MET A 533 -15.02 13.08 -8.20
N VAL A 534 -15.80 12.04 -8.51
CA VAL A 534 -15.37 10.65 -8.45
C VAL A 534 -14.49 10.25 -9.65
N GLY A 535 -14.85 10.67 -10.88
CA GLY A 535 -14.20 10.28 -12.14
C GLY A 535 -14.90 9.15 -12.89
N ARG A 536 -16.00 8.63 -12.33
CA ARG A 536 -16.93 7.69 -12.94
C ARG A 536 -18.38 8.12 -12.65
N TRP A 537 -19.30 7.69 -13.46
CA TRP A 537 -20.73 7.77 -13.19
C TRP A 537 -21.16 6.73 -12.16
N PRO A 538 -22.32 6.88 -11.51
CA PRO A 538 -22.80 5.89 -10.52
C PRO A 538 -22.87 4.45 -11.05
N ASP A 539 -23.20 4.28 -12.34
CA ASP A 539 -23.19 2.97 -13.00
C ASP A 539 -21.80 2.40 -13.31
N GLY A 540 -20.73 3.11 -12.96
CA GLY A 540 -19.35 2.71 -13.20
C GLY A 540 -18.75 3.19 -14.52
N SER A 541 -19.54 3.80 -15.41
CA SER A 541 -19.05 4.31 -16.70
C SER A 541 -18.02 5.43 -16.53
N PRO A 542 -16.87 5.41 -17.26
CA PRO A 542 -15.80 6.38 -17.05
C PRO A 542 -16.14 7.75 -17.62
N VAL A 543 -15.97 8.80 -16.81
CA VAL A 543 -16.26 10.20 -17.19
C VAL A 543 -15.36 10.66 -18.35
N VAL A 544 -14.16 10.11 -18.49
CA VAL A 544 -13.26 10.44 -19.60
C VAL A 544 -13.84 10.07 -20.97
N LEU A 545 -14.65 9.02 -21.06
CA LEU A 545 -15.35 8.61 -22.29
C LEU A 545 -16.73 9.23 -22.41
N TYR A 546 -17.38 9.54 -21.29
CA TYR A 546 -18.73 10.08 -21.23
C TYR A 546 -18.76 11.38 -20.40
N PRO A 547 -18.18 12.49 -20.91
CA PRO A 547 -17.96 13.69 -20.08
C PRO A 547 -19.22 14.47 -19.72
N ASP A 548 -20.28 14.39 -20.54
CA ASP A 548 -21.46 15.25 -20.45
C ASP A 548 -22.65 14.58 -19.79
N ARG A 549 -22.77 13.27 -19.90
CA ARG A 549 -23.90 12.49 -19.35
C ARG A 549 -23.56 11.03 -19.23
N GLN A 550 -24.22 10.35 -18.31
CA GLN A 550 -24.18 8.90 -18.18
C GLN A 550 -24.68 8.22 -19.46
N PRO A 551 -24.01 7.18 -19.97
CA PRO A 551 -24.50 6.44 -21.13
C PRO A 551 -25.79 5.68 -20.80
N ARG A 552 -26.57 5.35 -21.83
CA ARG A 552 -27.83 4.59 -21.64
C ARG A 552 -27.62 3.16 -21.16
N ARG A 553 -26.48 2.58 -21.43
CA ARG A 553 -26.08 1.25 -20.96
C ARG A 553 -24.77 1.41 -20.21
N PRO A 554 -24.61 0.78 -19.05
CA PRO A 554 -23.38 0.83 -18.29
C PRO A 554 -22.18 0.35 -19.10
N ASP A 555 -21.11 1.12 -19.07
CA ASP A 555 -19.81 0.78 -19.66
C ASP A 555 -18.74 0.76 -18.56
N MET A 556 -18.34 -0.42 -18.12
CA MET A 556 -17.35 -0.60 -17.07
C MET A 556 -15.92 -0.73 -17.58
N THR A 557 -15.66 -0.25 -18.81
CA THR A 557 -14.33 -0.38 -19.39
C THR A 557 -13.26 0.31 -18.55
N ASN A 558 -12.08 -0.31 -18.56
CA ASN A 558 -10.81 0.28 -18.09
C ASN A 558 -9.86 0.57 -19.27
N ASP A 559 -10.30 0.34 -20.51
CA ASP A 559 -9.49 0.51 -21.72
C ASP A 559 -9.46 1.97 -22.16
N PHE A 560 -8.76 2.78 -21.40
CA PHE A 560 -8.50 4.18 -21.73
C PHE A 560 -7.22 4.69 -21.08
N LEU A 561 -6.60 5.65 -21.73
CA LEU A 561 -5.40 6.35 -21.31
C LEU A 561 -5.68 7.86 -21.26
N TYR A 562 -5.32 8.51 -20.16
CA TYR A 562 -5.62 9.93 -19.94
C TYR A 562 -4.75 10.87 -20.80
N ALA A 563 -3.45 10.56 -20.97
CA ALA A 563 -2.57 11.41 -21.75
C ALA A 563 -3.01 11.55 -23.20
N THR A 564 -3.60 10.48 -23.77
CA THR A 564 -4.11 10.46 -25.14
C THR A 564 -5.48 11.11 -25.24
N LEU A 565 -6.41 10.75 -24.34
CA LEU A 565 -7.81 11.15 -24.47
C LEU A 565 -8.15 12.49 -23.84
N ASP A 566 -7.49 12.81 -22.71
CA ASP A 566 -7.84 13.96 -21.88
C ASP A 566 -6.64 14.53 -21.10
N PRO A 567 -5.56 14.95 -21.78
CA PRO A 567 -4.34 15.41 -21.10
C PRO A 567 -4.57 16.62 -20.19
N ARG A 568 -5.59 17.44 -20.49
CA ARG A 568 -5.90 18.67 -19.75
C ARG A 568 -7.00 18.53 -18.70
N GLY A 569 -7.57 17.35 -18.52
CA GLY A 569 -8.63 17.12 -17.54
C GLY A 569 -9.98 17.80 -17.87
N ILE A 570 -10.28 17.98 -19.16
CA ILE A 570 -11.54 18.60 -19.61
C ILE A 570 -12.69 17.62 -19.44
N ALA A 571 -12.49 16.39 -19.86
CA ALA A 571 -13.50 15.34 -19.70
C ALA A 571 -13.55 14.85 -18.24
N CYS A 572 -12.46 14.33 -17.71
CA CYS A 572 -12.31 13.88 -16.33
C CYS A 572 -11.30 14.80 -15.61
N PRO A 573 -11.74 15.65 -14.67
CA PRO A 573 -10.85 16.58 -13.99
C PRO A 573 -9.58 15.95 -13.44
N LEU A 574 -8.46 16.65 -13.48
CA LEU A 574 -7.17 16.15 -12.97
C LEU A 574 -7.26 15.77 -11.49
N GLY A 575 -8.10 16.50 -10.74
CA GLY A 575 -8.32 16.30 -9.31
C GLY A 575 -9.33 15.22 -8.96
N SER A 576 -10.02 14.57 -9.91
CA SER A 576 -11.02 13.53 -9.63
C SER A 576 -10.41 12.34 -8.89
N HIS A 577 -11.14 11.75 -7.96
CA HIS A 577 -10.70 10.65 -7.11
C HIS A 577 -10.07 9.48 -7.89
N VAL A 578 -10.76 8.94 -8.90
CA VAL A 578 -10.26 7.81 -9.70
C VAL A 578 -9.00 8.19 -10.48
N ARG A 579 -8.90 9.43 -10.97
CA ARG A 579 -7.72 9.89 -11.70
C ARG A 579 -6.52 10.11 -10.77
N ARG A 580 -6.75 10.53 -9.53
CA ARG A 580 -5.70 10.63 -8.50
C ARG A 580 -5.21 9.26 -8.07
N THR A 581 -6.11 8.33 -7.77
CA THR A 581 -5.76 7.00 -7.26
C THR A 581 -5.18 6.07 -8.31
N ASN A 582 -5.44 6.34 -9.60
CA ASN A 582 -4.85 5.63 -10.74
C ASN A 582 -4.66 6.58 -11.93
N PRO A 583 -3.60 7.40 -11.94
CA PRO A 583 -3.36 8.39 -12.98
C PRO A 583 -2.98 7.78 -14.34
N ARG A 584 -2.78 6.47 -14.43
CA ARG A 584 -2.46 5.72 -15.65
C ARG A 584 -1.21 6.27 -16.33
N ASP A 585 -1.35 6.84 -17.53
CA ASP A 585 -0.27 7.45 -18.32
C ASP A 585 -0.14 8.97 -18.14
N SER A 586 -1.04 9.60 -17.37
CA SER A 586 -1.11 11.08 -17.34
C SER A 586 0.03 11.77 -16.62
N LEU A 587 0.83 11.06 -15.83
CA LEU A 587 2.04 11.59 -15.17
C LEU A 587 3.32 11.32 -15.98
N MET A 588 3.22 10.68 -17.13
CA MET A 588 4.35 10.33 -17.98
C MET A 588 4.45 11.31 -19.14
N ALA A 589 5.58 12.01 -19.26
CA ALA A 589 5.92 12.67 -20.51
C ALA A 589 6.41 11.60 -21.49
N ASP A 590 5.71 11.45 -22.61
CA ASP A 590 6.10 10.83 -23.90
C ASP A 590 6.89 9.49 -23.92
N ASP A 591 7.13 8.77 -22.83
CA ASP A 591 7.95 7.56 -22.87
C ASP A 591 7.21 6.27 -22.53
N LEU A 592 6.67 5.62 -23.56
CA LEU A 592 6.09 4.26 -23.53
C LEU A 592 7.11 3.15 -23.22
N LYS A 593 8.39 3.47 -23.04
CA LYS A 593 9.48 2.49 -22.87
C LYS A 593 9.97 2.36 -21.42
N THR A 594 9.65 3.29 -20.53
CA THR A 594 9.98 3.15 -19.12
C THR A 594 9.03 2.14 -18.46
N PRO A 595 9.51 1.27 -17.55
CA PRO A 595 8.63 0.41 -16.75
C PRO A 595 7.57 1.31 -16.11
N ASN A 596 6.31 0.93 -16.27
CA ASN A 596 5.17 1.75 -15.88
C ASN A 596 5.23 2.04 -14.37
N HIS A 597 5.84 3.16 -13.97
CA HIS A 597 6.02 3.55 -12.56
C HIS A 597 4.69 3.55 -11.82
N ILE A 598 3.64 4.01 -12.50
CA ILE A 598 2.29 4.04 -11.91
C ILE A 598 1.79 2.65 -11.56
N SER A 599 2.10 1.63 -12.40
CA SER A 599 1.73 0.25 -12.12
C SER A 599 2.40 -0.30 -10.86
N SER A 600 3.56 0.22 -10.46
CA SER A 600 4.24 -0.18 -9.23
C SER A 600 3.60 0.36 -7.95
N HIS A 601 2.65 1.29 -8.05
CA HIS A 601 1.89 1.83 -6.92
C HIS A 601 0.47 1.25 -6.85
N ARG A 602 0.10 0.32 -7.74
CA ARG A 602 -1.24 -0.30 -7.74
C ARG A 602 -1.44 -1.17 -6.52
N ILE A 603 -2.65 -1.11 -5.97
CA ILE A 603 -3.13 -1.91 -4.84
C ILE A 603 -4.32 -2.77 -5.27
N LEU A 604 -4.45 -3.97 -4.71
CA LEU A 604 -5.55 -4.88 -4.98
C LEU A 604 -6.63 -4.70 -3.91
N ARG A 605 -7.79 -4.10 -4.28
CA ARG A 605 -8.87 -3.79 -3.33
C ARG A 605 -9.85 -4.96 -3.19
N ARG A 606 -10.29 -5.22 -1.95
CA ARG A 606 -11.22 -6.32 -1.59
C ARG A 606 -12.30 -5.89 -0.57
N GLY A 607 -12.44 -4.57 -0.35
CA GLY A 607 -13.36 -4.01 0.62
C GLY A 607 -14.85 -4.25 0.33
N ARG A 608 -15.67 -3.91 1.32
CA ARG A 608 -17.14 -3.96 1.27
C ARG A 608 -17.73 -2.75 1.97
N ALA A 609 -18.89 -2.32 1.51
CA ALA A 609 -19.69 -1.35 2.24
C ALA A 609 -20.20 -1.97 3.55
N TYR A 610 -20.22 -1.18 4.62
CA TYR A 610 -20.78 -1.60 5.91
C TYR A 610 -21.93 -0.68 6.33
N ALA A 611 -22.76 -1.15 7.25
CA ALA A 611 -23.74 -0.35 7.96
C ALA A 611 -23.78 -0.77 9.42
N GLU A 612 -23.72 0.19 10.33
CA GLU A 612 -23.87 0.01 11.77
C GLU A 612 -25.18 0.67 12.22
N PRO A 613 -25.94 0.03 13.12
CA PRO A 613 -27.13 0.67 13.67
C PRO A 613 -26.78 2.01 14.33
N GLY A 614 -27.53 3.04 14.01
CA GLY A 614 -27.42 4.32 14.72
C GLY A 614 -27.84 4.20 16.18
N ALA A 615 -27.43 5.16 17.02
CA ALA A 615 -27.98 5.29 18.35
C ALA A 615 -29.52 5.44 18.27
N GLN A 616 -30.25 5.16 19.38
CA GLN A 616 -31.72 5.19 19.38
C GLN A 616 -32.29 6.46 18.67
N GLY A 617 -32.95 6.25 17.53
CA GLY A 617 -33.55 7.30 16.71
C GLY A 617 -32.61 7.99 15.71
N ALA A 618 -31.33 7.62 15.63
CA ALA A 618 -30.40 8.13 14.63
C ALA A 618 -30.37 7.23 13.38
N ASN A 619 -30.04 7.83 12.23
CA ASN A 619 -29.79 7.07 11.00
C ASN A 619 -28.63 6.09 11.19
N PRO A 620 -28.63 4.94 10.51
CA PRO A 620 -27.48 4.05 10.53
C PRO A 620 -26.22 4.77 10.00
N THR A 621 -25.08 4.45 10.63
CA THR A 621 -23.78 4.89 10.14
C THR A 621 -23.34 3.97 9.01
N GLU A 622 -23.11 4.51 7.84
CA GLU A 622 -22.65 3.76 6.66
C GLU A 622 -21.22 4.11 6.28
N GLY A 623 -20.56 3.20 5.58
CA GLY A 623 -19.22 3.46 5.08
C GLY A 623 -18.60 2.26 4.38
N LEU A 624 -17.27 2.26 4.26
CA LEU A 624 -16.49 1.21 3.64
C LEU A 624 -15.53 0.57 4.66
N ILE A 625 -15.53 -0.75 4.73
CA ILE A 625 -14.35 -1.48 5.14
C ILE A 625 -13.44 -1.55 3.93
N PHE A 626 -12.47 -0.66 3.91
CA PHE A 626 -11.45 -0.62 2.88
C PHE A 626 -10.43 -1.71 3.17
N LEU A 627 -10.29 -2.65 2.25
CA LEU A 627 -9.29 -3.72 2.26
C LEU A 627 -8.43 -3.57 1.02
N ALA A 628 -7.12 -3.47 1.19
CA ALA A 628 -6.19 -3.41 0.07
C ALA A 628 -4.97 -4.28 0.32
N ALA A 629 -4.72 -5.22 -0.60
CA ALA A 629 -3.53 -6.05 -0.59
C ALA A 629 -2.42 -5.41 -1.43
N CYS A 630 -1.20 -5.44 -0.91
CA CYS A 630 0.00 -4.92 -1.55
C CYS A 630 1.25 -5.59 -0.97
N SER A 631 2.34 -5.60 -1.72
CA SER A 631 3.61 -6.17 -1.27
C SER A 631 4.51 -5.17 -0.56
N ASP A 632 4.22 -3.87 -0.69
CA ASP A 632 5.01 -2.79 -0.12
C ASP A 632 4.11 -1.62 0.32
N LEU A 633 3.93 -1.46 1.63
CA LEU A 633 3.05 -0.46 2.21
C LEU A 633 3.48 0.98 1.87
N GLU A 634 4.80 1.27 1.90
CA GLU A 634 5.32 2.61 1.63
C GLU A 634 5.20 2.97 0.15
N ARG A 635 5.62 2.07 -0.73
CA ARG A 635 5.62 2.30 -2.18
C ARG A 635 4.21 2.31 -2.79
N GLN A 636 3.26 1.62 -2.19
CA GLN A 636 1.92 1.44 -2.74
C GLN A 636 0.87 2.22 -1.97
N PHE A 637 0.38 1.72 -0.86
CA PHE A 637 -0.74 2.35 -0.16
C PHE A 637 -0.40 3.74 0.41
N GLU A 638 0.70 3.86 1.15
CA GLU A 638 1.09 5.15 1.74
C GLU A 638 1.46 6.17 0.67
N PHE A 639 2.13 5.72 -0.39
CA PHE A 639 2.46 6.58 -1.53
C PHE A 639 1.22 7.15 -2.20
N VAL A 640 0.22 6.30 -2.53
CA VAL A 640 -1.04 6.76 -3.14
C VAL A 640 -1.76 7.73 -2.22
N GLN A 641 -1.84 7.41 -0.92
CA GLN A 641 -2.52 8.25 0.06
C GLN A 641 -1.83 9.60 0.23
N GLN A 642 -0.50 9.62 0.37
CA GLN A 642 0.26 10.83 0.61
C GLN A 642 0.48 11.67 -0.64
N SER A 643 0.99 11.02 -1.71
CA SER A 643 1.55 11.73 -2.87
C SER A 643 0.52 12.01 -3.94
N TRP A 644 -0.58 11.27 -3.99
CA TRP A 644 -1.63 11.47 -4.99
C TRP A 644 -2.93 11.99 -4.37
N VAL A 645 -3.50 11.30 -3.40
CA VAL A 645 -4.78 11.66 -2.78
C VAL A 645 -4.66 12.96 -1.99
N GLY A 646 -3.79 13.00 -1.01
CA GLY A 646 -3.60 14.14 -0.12
C GLY A 646 -2.72 15.26 -0.70
N ASN A 647 -2.25 15.16 -1.94
CA ASN A 647 -1.34 16.14 -2.53
C ASN A 647 -2.11 17.30 -3.19
N PRO A 648 -2.11 18.53 -2.62
CA PRO A 648 -2.82 19.68 -3.20
C PRO A 648 -2.18 20.25 -4.48
N SER A 649 -1.00 19.77 -4.85
CA SER A 649 -0.31 20.12 -6.09
C SER A 649 -0.20 18.96 -7.09
N PHE A 650 -0.98 17.89 -6.87
CA PHE A 650 -1.01 16.73 -7.76
C PHE A 650 -1.21 17.15 -9.22
N HIS A 651 -0.36 16.64 -10.11
CA HIS A 651 -0.44 16.90 -11.56
C HIS A 651 -0.51 18.40 -11.93
N GLY A 652 0.19 19.26 -11.20
CA GLY A 652 0.21 20.70 -11.47
C GLY A 652 -0.99 21.50 -10.93
N LEU A 653 -1.89 20.85 -10.20
CA LEU A 653 -2.97 21.53 -9.47
C LEU A 653 -2.40 22.43 -8.36
N THR A 654 -3.21 23.37 -7.87
CA THR A 654 -2.80 24.27 -6.79
C THR A 654 -3.90 24.37 -5.74
N GLY A 655 -3.62 23.85 -4.54
CA GLY A 655 -4.56 23.91 -3.42
C GLY A 655 -5.80 23.04 -3.64
N GLU A 656 -5.64 21.90 -4.30
CA GLU A 656 -6.71 20.93 -4.56
C GLU A 656 -6.26 19.54 -4.15
N SER A 657 -6.84 18.98 -3.13
CA SER A 657 -6.67 17.58 -2.73
C SER A 657 -7.80 16.72 -3.30
N ASP A 658 -7.87 15.46 -2.91
CA ASP A 658 -8.92 14.54 -3.36
C ASP A 658 -10.29 15.02 -2.84
N PRO A 659 -11.30 15.25 -3.72
CA PRO A 659 -12.57 15.82 -3.33
C PRO A 659 -13.51 14.83 -2.60
N VAL A 660 -13.13 13.57 -2.45
CA VAL A 660 -13.97 12.52 -1.85
C VAL A 660 -13.41 12.01 -0.53
N ILE A 661 -12.11 11.74 -0.45
CA ILE A 661 -11.52 11.02 0.69
C ILE A 661 -10.44 11.78 1.45
N ASP A 662 -10.04 12.98 1.03
CA ASP A 662 -9.10 13.78 1.82
C ASP A 662 -9.79 14.30 3.10
N SER A 663 -9.16 14.10 4.25
CA SER A 663 -9.72 14.36 5.57
C SER A 663 -8.78 15.22 6.45
N ASP A 664 -7.95 16.06 5.84
CA ASP A 664 -6.99 16.92 6.57
C ASP A 664 -7.65 18.15 7.24
N GLY A 665 -8.98 18.27 7.18
CA GLY A 665 -9.76 19.37 7.78
C GLY A 665 -9.65 20.70 7.02
N GLY A 666 -9.14 20.70 5.80
CA GLY A 666 -9.04 21.86 4.94
C GLY A 666 -10.29 22.08 4.08
N VAL A 667 -10.52 23.34 3.66
CA VAL A 667 -11.54 23.64 2.66
C VAL A 667 -11.06 23.19 1.29
N GLN A 668 -11.67 22.13 0.79
CA GLN A 668 -11.29 21.51 -0.47
C GLN A 668 -11.93 22.22 -1.66
N SER A 669 -11.32 22.03 -2.82
CA SER A 669 -11.84 22.55 -4.08
C SER A 669 -11.47 21.63 -5.24
N LEU A 670 -12.23 21.69 -6.34
CA LEU A 670 -11.98 20.93 -7.56
C LEU A 670 -12.12 21.84 -8.78
N SER A 671 -11.08 21.91 -9.60
CA SER A 671 -11.10 22.61 -10.89
C SER A 671 -11.77 21.78 -11.97
N LEU A 672 -12.70 22.43 -12.68
CA LEU A 672 -13.46 21.88 -13.79
C LEU A 672 -13.13 22.66 -15.06
N PRO A 673 -12.10 22.26 -15.84
CA PRO A 673 -11.78 22.92 -17.11
C PRO A 673 -12.87 22.64 -18.17
N ASP A 674 -13.20 23.64 -18.99
CA ASP A 674 -14.13 23.49 -20.13
C ASP A 674 -13.45 23.74 -21.49
N GLY A 675 -12.12 23.85 -21.49
CA GLY A 675 -11.30 24.13 -22.66
C GLY A 675 -11.08 25.62 -22.93
N ARG A 676 -11.89 26.51 -22.37
CA ARG A 676 -11.77 27.98 -22.49
C ARG A 676 -11.58 28.64 -21.15
N THR A 677 -12.30 28.17 -20.14
CA THR A 677 -12.29 28.65 -18.77
C THR A 677 -12.11 27.50 -17.79
N VAL A 678 -11.81 27.83 -16.54
CA VAL A 678 -11.79 26.88 -15.45
C VAL A 678 -12.82 27.31 -14.41
N ARG A 679 -13.84 26.50 -14.22
CA ARG A 679 -14.76 26.63 -13.09
C ARG A 679 -14.19 25.92 -11.89
N ARG A 680 -14.52 26.35 -10.71
CA ARG A 680 -14.01 25.74 -9.49
C ARG A 680 -15.15 25.45 -8.52
N LEU A 681 -15.31 24.18 -8.19
CA LEU A 681 -16.10 23.79 -7.01
C LEU A 681 -15.30 24.22 -5.78
N LYS A 682 -15.96 24.86 -4.83
CA LYS A 682 -15.34 25.36 -3.59
C LYS A 682 -16.13 24.90 -2.38
N GLY A 683 -15.47 24.88 -1.23
CA GLY A 683 -16.15 24.54 0.02
C GLY A 683 -16.61 23.09 0.05
N ILE A 684 -15.87 22.19 -0.57
CA ILE A 684 -16.14 20.75 -0.52
C ILE A 684 -15.87 20.30 0.92
N PRO A 685 -16.88 19.77 1.64
CA PRO A 685 -16.66 19.28 3.01
C PRO A 685 -15.97 17.92 3.02
N ASP A 686 -15.47 17.53 4.18
CA ASP A 686 -14.94 16.19 4.41
C ASP A 686 -16.12 15.19 4.47
N PHE A 687 -16.23 14.32 3.47
CA PHE A 687 -17.30 13.32 3.40
C PHE A 687 -16.93 12.00 4.05
N VAL A 688 -15.64 11.76 4.27
CA VAL A 688 -15.13 10.50 4.78
C VAL A 688 -14.34 10.72 6.06
N THR A 689 -14.68 9.97 7.11
CA THR A 689 -13.97 9.99 8.40
C THR A 689 -13.39 8.61 8.67
N VAL A 690 -12.12 8.55 9.02
CA VAL A 690 -11.45 7.30 9.43
C VAL A 690 -11.81 6.98 10.87
N ARG A 691 -12.46 5.85 11.10
CA ARG A 691 -12.87 5.37 12.43
C ARG A 691 -11.98 4.30 13.02
N GLY A 692 -11.06 3.77 12.23
CA GLY A 692 -10.08 2.78 12.64
C GLY A 692 -9.22 2.33 11.49
N GLY A 693 -8.03 1.82 11.79
CA GLY A 693 -7.11 1.35 10.77
C GLY A 693 -5.98 0.51 11.33
N GLY A 694 -5.42 -0.34 10.49
CA GLY A 694 -4.28 -1.18 10.82
C GLY A 694 -3.63 -1.81 9.59
N TYR A 695 -2.35 -2.11 9.74
CA TYR A 695 -1.58 -2.93 8.81
C TYR A 695 -1.53 -4.36 9.32
N PHE A 696 -1.89 -5.27 8.45
CA PHE A 696 -1.92 -6.69 8.75
C PHE A 696 -1.07 -7.44 7.72
N PHE A 697 -0.53 -8.57 8.11
CA PHE A 697 0.07 -9.54 7.21
C PHE A 697 -0.87 -10.73 7.05
N MET A 698 -1.24 -11.04 5.82
CA MET A 698 -2.06 -12.19 5.44
C MET A 698 -1.13 -13.33 5.04
N PRO A 699 -0.96 -14.36 5.87
CA PRO A 699 0.01 -15.43 5.64
C PRO A 699 -0.42 -16.38 4.53
N SER A 700 0.57 -17.07 3.93
CA SER A 700 0.36 -18.25 3.12
C SER A 700 -0.12 -19.44 3.95
N ARG A 701 -0.52 -20.52 3.27
CA ARG A 701 -0.88 -21.80 3.93
C ARG A 701 0.28 -22.32 4.78
N SER A 702 1.47 -22.45 4.20
CA SER A 702 2.69 -22.88 4.91
C SER A 702 3.02 -21.96 6.09
N ALA A 703 2.93 -20.63 5.91
CA ALA A 703 3.16 -19.69 7.00
C ALA A 703 2.12 -19.85 8.13
N LEU A 704 0.87 -20.14 7.82
CA LEU A 704 -0.16 -20.40 8.84
C LEU A 704 0.10 -21.69 9.62
N TYR A 705 0.53 -22.76 8.95
CA TYR A 705 0.98 -23.99 9.61
C TYR A 705 2.20 -23.77 10.51
N TYR A 706 3.14 -22.96 10.06
CA TYR A 706 4.29 -22.57 10.84
C TYR A 706 3.88 -21.80 12.11
N LEU A 707 2.94 -20.85 12.01
CA LEU A 707 2.42 -20.14 13.18
C LEU A 707 1.75 -21.09 14.19
N ALA A 708 1.04 -22.10 13.71
CA ALA A 708 0.44 -23.11 14.58
C ALA A 708 1.51 -23.96 15.30
N ASP A 709 2.59 -24.33 14.61
CA ASP A 709 3.73 -25.00 15.24
C ASP A 709 4.45 -24.10 16.26
N ARG A 710 4.66 -22.82 15.93
CA ARG A 710 5.27 -21.86 16.86
C ARG A 710 4.44 -21.65 18.11
N ALA A 711 3.11 -21.47 17.98
CA ALA A 711 2.21 -21.32 19.11
C ALA A 711 2.31 -22.50 20.09
N ARG A 712 2.39 -23.76 19.57
CA ARG A 712 2.59 -24.94 20.41
C ARG A 712 3.93 -24.94 21.14
N ARG A 713 5.01 -24.48 20.51
CA ARG A 713 6.38 -24.45 21.10
C ARG A 713 6.55 -23.41 22.19
N ILE A 714 5.83 -22.29 22.11
CA ILE A 714 5.89 -21.23 23.12
C ILE A 714 4.84 -21.38 24.23
N ALA A 715 3.83 -22.26 24.02
CA ALA A 715 2.84 -22.54 25.04
C ALA A 715 3.49 -23.10 26.32
N PRO A 716 3.04 -22.70 27.51
CA PRO A 716 3.51 -23.31 28.75
C PRO A 716 3.21 -24.82 28.74
N PRO A 717 4.06 -25.64 29.35
CA PRO A 717 3.81 -27.07 29.41
C PRO A 717 2.48 -27.32 30.13
N PRO A 718 1.70 -28.33 29.73
CA PRO A 718 0.45 -28.64 30.37
C PRO A 718 0.69 -28.91 31.87
N PRO A 719 -0.23 -28.51 32.75
CA PRO A 719 -0.11 -28.77 34.18
C PRO A 719 0.13 -30.27 34.40
N ALA A 720 1.09 -30.57 35.28
CA ALA A 720 1.36 -31.97 35.63
C ALA A 720 0.06 -32.67 36.06
N PRO A 721 -0.23 -33.88 35.57
CA PRO A 721 -1.39 -34.61 36.00
C PRO A 721 -1.38 -34.69 37.52
N PRO A 722 -2.55 -34.59 38.18
CA PRO A 722 -2.64 -34.72 39.62
C PRO A 722 -1.98 -36.05 40.04
N PRO A 723 -1.22 -36.06 41.15
CA PRO A 723 -0.57 -37.27 41.60
C PRO A 723 -1.63 -38.37 41.75
N GLN A 724 -1.42 -39.48 41.07
CA GLN A 724 -2.33 -40.63 41.22
C GLN A 724 -2.34 -41.02 42.69
N PRO A 725 -3.51 -41.29 43.30
CA PRO A 725 -3.56 -41.75 44.68
C PRO A 725 -2.74 -43.04 44.76
N THR A 726 -1.73 -43.04 45.60
CA THR A 726 -0.92 -44.20 45.92
C THR A 726 -1.85 -45.20 46.61
N PHE A 727 -2.35 -46.18 45.88
CA PHE A 727 -2.95 -47.39 46.47
C PHE A 727 -1.85 -48.20 47.11
N GLY A 728 -1.73 -48.10 48.40
CA GLY A 728 -0.72 -48.89 49.10
C GLY A 728 -0.63 -48.62 50.58
N GLU A 729 -1.61 -49.08 51.35
CA GLU A 729 -1.35 -49.62 52.65
C GLU A 729 -2.46 -50.67 52.93
N ARG A 730 -2.07 -51.93 52.84
CA ARG A 730 -2.88 -53.03 53.36
C ARG A 730 -2.95 -52.88 54.87
N VAL A 731 -4.15 -52.68 55.40
CA VAL A 731 -4.40 -52.81 56.80
C VAL A 731 -4.19 -54.31 57.12
N PRO A 732 -3.36 -54.67 58.15
CA PRO A 732 -3.29 -56.03 58.61
C PRO A 732 -4.59 -56.39 59.33
N GLU A 733 -5.21 -57.49 58.95
CA GLU A 733 -6.26 -58.11 59.65
C GLU A 733 -5.78 -58.56 61.06
N LEU A 734 -6.52 -58.18 62.11
CA LEU A 734 -6.56 -58.86 63.40
C LEU A 734 -7.87 -59.59 63.57
#